data_d18cb4adb90df7dd8af9e655f7b19ed5
#
_entry.id   d18cb4adb90df7dd8af9e655f7b19ed5
#
_cell.length_a   1.000
_cell.length_b   1.000
_cell.length_c   1.000
_cell.angle_alpha   90.00
_cell.angle_beta   90.00
_cell.angle_gamma   90.00
#
_symmetry.space_group_name_H-M   'P 1'
#
loop_
_entity.id
_entity.type
_entity.pdbx_description
1 polymer ?
#
loop_
_entity_poly.entity_id
_entity_poly.type
_entity_poly.pdbx_seq_one_letter_code
_entity_poly.pdbx_strand_id
1 'polypeptide(L)'
;MAIFFNSFPNQPVKLSSSIVGHTLLFVLLFLTPYYAIAQDGDGLILQEVVKIQPLDGEIKLDGELSESVWNEIKPFPMTQLVPIHRAEMSEETRIFMTYDARYVYIAAENLTKDAATIISNTLQRDDYEANDDIIGVVFDSFNDNENGLTFFTNPEGVRVDFAISNDGNFGAGVDAFNGSWNTYWDVETTRDDEGWYAEIRIPFSSLGYQVTDDVTRMGIIVYRWIASRNERHVYPDIPPNWSMSHLKPSQTQEIEFVQLEESKPIYITPYSLSGFQDVFELNDTEDEYKGESSLKQDLGFDIKYNITSDLTLDLTANTDFAQVEADEQQLNLTRFSIDFPEKRQFFQQRSGLFDFSFGRTKLFYSRRIGLTDGNPIPIIGGARLTGRVGNVDVGILNIQTQSYEAFEAENFGVIRLKKQVLNPQSYVGSIYTHRLGLDGAQNLVMGFDVDYNIKNQSFVQFKIAQTLDNSEGYNQDILGFTGLSSRLTVDRRSNIGWYYRFMINYTGEDFNPGIGFVRTTNTADYYTSFGYGWIAPEYSAIKQQRIQLRNYSIQSYEGFNLRSRYVNLEWNTEFKTAGNISTELVYRQEHLLEDEDFDLLSRIYIPVDDYGFLEWGLSYDSPEQYKFRGRVSSTTAQIYDGTIREISFTPQYRVNVHVDFSLDYRISKLDFPVIEGREVTTYTVHQSSFKAAYALNRKFSANAFIQTSNVSEKLGANVRLRYNFREGQDFWLVVNQNGTQPWANRSDNGLRLPSYDQRSILVKYTHTFLFD
;
A
#
# COMPACT_ATOMS: atom_id res chain seq x y z
N MET A 1 5.68 25.07 -43.14
CA MET A 1 7.05 24.74 -42.74
C MET A 1 7.93 25.92 -43.15
N ALA A 2 8.64 26.52 -42.26
CA ALA A 2 9.31 27.81 -42.35
C ALA A 2 8.39 29.02 -42.05
N ILE A 3 8.37 29.45 -40.78
CA ILE A 3 8.24 30.78 -40.21
C ILE A 3 8.10 30.54 -38.68
N PHE A 4 9.20 30.69 -37.95
CA PHE A 4 9.31 31.04 -36.52
C PHE A 4 10.75 30.73 -36.05
N PHE A 5 11.71 31.45 -36.62
CA PHE A 5 13.03 31.63 -36.05
C PHE A 5 13.37 33.09 -36.19
N ASN A 6 13.11 33.87 -35.14
CA ASN A 6 13.87 35.10 -34.86
C ASN A 6 13.31 35.76 -33.60
N SER A 7 14.02 35.61 -32.52
CA SER A 7 14.24 36.55 -31.41
C SER A 7 14.44 35.79 -30.08
N PHE A 8 15.68 35.27 -29.91
CA PHE A 8 16.15 34.95 -28.56
C PHE A 8 17.22 35.97 -28.19
N PRO A 9 17.16 36.65 -27.03
CA PRO A 9 18.28 37.42 -26.53
C PRO A 9 19.39 36.46 -26.06
N ASN A 10 20.57 36.61 -26.62
CA ASN A 10 21.80 35.93 -26.20
C ASN A 10 22.16 36.30 -24.76
N GLN A 11 21.75 35.53 -23.80
CA GLN A 11 22.45 35.40 -22.52
C GLN A 11 23.11 34.03 -22.48
N PRO A 12 24.41 33.91 -22.24
CA PRO A 12 25.08 32.63 -22.10
C PRO A 12 24.64 32.02 -20.76
N VAL A 13 23.81 30.97 -20.79
CA VAL A 13 23.58 30.09 -19.66
C VAL A 13 24.90 29.44 -19.33
N LYS A 14 25.54 29.89 -18.25
CA LYS A 14 26.66 29.17 -17.64
C LYS A 14 26.15 27.88 -17.03
N LEU A 15 25.98 26.86 -17.84
CA LEU A 15 25.95 25.49 -17.34
C LEU A 15 27.24 25.25 -16.61
N SER A 16 27.21 25.13 -15.28
CA SER A 16 28.43 24.76 -14.54
C SER A 16 28.85 23.38 -15.02
N SER A 17 30.00 23.30 -15.63
CA SER A 17 30.62 22.10 -16.17
C SER A 17 30.78 20.96 -15.15
N SER A 18 30.46 21.22 -13.88
CA SER A 18 30.53 20.25 -12.80
C SER A 18 29.35 19.27 -12.79
N ILE A 19 28.09 19.69 -13.11
CA ILE A 19 26.91 18.80 -13.06
C ILE A 19 26.94 17.81 -14.22
N VAL A 20 27.19 18.28 -15.43
CA VAL A 20 27.34 17.41 -16.60
C VAL A 20 28.53 16.47 -16.45
N GLY A 21 29.62 16.95 -15.86
CA GLY A 21 30.83 16.15 -15.57
C GLY A 21 30.59 15.05 -14.53
N HIS A 22 29.92 15.36 -13.45
CA HIS A 22 29.63 14.34 -12.40
C HIS A 22 28.56 13.34 -12.83
N THR A 23 27.52 13.77 -13.55
CA THR A 23 26.49 12.86 -14.08
C THR A 23 27.05 11.96 -15.19
N LEU A 24 27.89 12.49 -16.09
CA LEU A 24 28.58 11.70 -17.10
C LEU A 24 29.65 10.77 -16.51
N LEU A 25 30.39 11.22 -15.48
CA LEU A 25 31.38 10.38 -14.78
C LEU A 25 30.68 9.22 -14.01
N PHE A 26 29.54 9.47 -13.41
CA PHE A 26 28.72 8.42 -12.78
C PHE A 26 28.19 7.40 -13.79
N VAL A 27 27.68 7.87 -14.93
CA VAL A 27 27.19 6.98 -16.01
C VAL A 27 28.35 6.19 -16.66
N LEU A 28 29.52 6.81 -16.83
CA LEU A 28 30.71 6.13 -17.40
C LEU A 28 31.35 5.12 -16.44
N LEU A 29 31.29 5.33 -15.13
CA LEU A 29 31.76 4.35 -14.12
C LEU A 29 30.91 3.08 -14.07
N PHE A 30 29.65 3.13 -14.50
CA PHE A 30 28.74 1.97 -14.55
C PHE A 30 28.74 1.25 -15.92
N LEU A 31 29.36 1.84 -16.96
CA LEU A 31 29.50 1.21 -18.28
C LEU A 31 30.73 0.29 -18.39
N THR A 32 31.60 0.23 -17.39
CA THR A 32 32.64 -0.80 -17.34
C THR A 32 32.02 -2.11 -16.88
N PRO A 33 32.20 -3.23 -17.63
CA PRO A 33 31.69 -4.52 -17.19
C PRO A 33 32.48 -4.99 -15.98
N TYR A 34 31.96 -4.77 -14.79
CA TYR A 34 32.43 -5.47 -13.60
C TYR A 34 32.05 -6.93 -13.76
N TYR A 35 33.02 -7.76 -14.05
CA TYR A 35 32.94 -9.20 -13.78
C TYR A 35 32.89 -9.41 -12.26
N ALA A 36 31.75 -9.09 -11.63
CA ALA A 36 31.45 -9.67 -10.33
C ALA A 36 31.12 -11.13 -10.60
N ILE A 37 31.86 -12.03 -9.98
CA ILE A 37 31.51 -13.45 -9.89
C ILE A 37 30.18 -13.51 -9.16
N ALA A 38 29.07 -13.41 -9.93
CA ALA A 38 27.77 -13.75 -9.44
C ALA A 38 27.80 -15.29 -9.31
N GLN A 39 27.56 -15.80 -8.11
CA GLN A 39 27.00 -17.14 -8.02
C GLN A 39 25.75 -17.13 -8.89
N ASP A 40 25.75 -17.92 -9.94
CA ASP A 40 24.59 -18.15 -10.79
C ASP A 40 23.46 -18.66 -9.89
N GLY A 41 22.61 -17.73 -9.45
CA GLY A 41 21.27 -18.10 -9.01
C GLY A 41 20.54 -18.52 -10.27
N ASP A 42 20.13 -19.79 -10.29
CA ASP A 42 19.42 -20.43 -11.39
C ASP A 42 18.38 -19.47 -11.96
N GLY A 43 18.61 -19.07 -13.22
CA GLY A 43 17.61 -18.37 -14.00
C GLY A 43 16.35 -19.21 -14.04
N LEU A 44 15.18 -18.58 -14.09
CA LEU A 44 13.91 -19.26 -14.36
C LEU A 44 14.14 -20.32 -15.42
N ILE A 45 14.04 -21.57 -15.03
CA ILE A 45 13.86 -22.65 -15.99
C ILE A 45 12.51 -22.31 -16.63
N LEU A 46 12.51 -21.94 -17.91
CA LEU A 46 11.28 -21.77 -18.68
C LEU A 46 10.54 -23.10 -18.59
N GLN A 47 9.61 -23.19 -17.66
CA GLN A 47 8.76 -24.36 -17.53
C GLN A 47 7.79 -24.33 -18.71
N GLU A 48 7.50 -25.51 -19.28
CA GLU A 48 6.49 -25.61 -20.32
C GLU A 48 5.16 -25.06 -19.81
N VAL A 49 4.39 -24.39 -20.70
CA VAL A 49 3.05 -23.88 -20.37
C VAL A 49 2.18 -25.03 -19.89
N VAL A 50 1.58 -24.88 -18.72
CA VAL A 50 0.68 -25.89 -18.16
C VAL A 50 -0.72 -25.70 -18.71
N LYS A 51 -1.21 -26.69 -19.44
CA LYS A 51 -2.58 -26.68 -19.95
C LYS A 51 -3.54 -27.14 -18.86
N ILE A 52 -4.46 -26.29 -18.46
CA ILE A 52 -5.51 -26.66 -17.51
C ILE A 52 -6.60 -27.44 -18.26
N GLN A 53 -7.05 -28.55 -17.65
CA GLN A 53 -8.09 -29.38 -18.21
C GLN A 53 -9.46 -28.73 -17.97
N PRO A 54 -10.33 -28.63 -18.97
CA PRO A 54 -11.70 -28.19 -18.78
C PRO A 54 -12.48 -29.21 -17.94
N LEU A 55 -13.43 -28.70 -17.15
CA LEU A 55 -14.33 -29.50 -16.32
C LEU A 55 -15.28 -30.32 -17.19
N ASP A 56 -15.34 -31.63 -16.95
CA ASP A 56 -16.42 -32.49 -17.43
C ASP A 56 -17.34 -32.85 -16.25
N GLY A 57 -18.55 -32.26 -16.26
CA GLY A 57 -19.52 -32.39 -15.19
C GLY A 57 -19.76 -31.11 -14.39
N GLU A 58 -20.17 -31.23 -13.16
CA GLU A 58 -20.47 -30.13 -12.23
C GLU A 58 -19.70 -30.33 -10.93
N ILE A 59 -19.22 -29.24 -10.34
CA ILE A 59 -18.64 -29.21 -9.00
C ILE A 59 -19.67 -28.61 -8.04
N LYS A 60 -19.96 -29.32 -6.98
CA LYS A 60 -20.75 -28.85 -5.87
C LYS A 60 -19.81 -28.26 -4.84
N LEU A 61 -19.82 -26.95 -4.71
CA LEU A 61 -18.97 -26.24 -3.76
C LEU A 61 -19.43 -26.52 -2.32
N ASP A 62 -18.91 -27.56 -1.69
CA ASP A 62 -19.22 -27.96 -0.32
C ASP A 62 -17.99 -28.29 0.55
N GLY A 63 -16.80 -28.19 -0.04
CA GLY A 63 -15.52 -28.47 0.61
C GLY A 63 -15.19 -29.96 0.72
N GLU A 64 -15.98 -30.83 0.09
CA GLU A 64 -15.73 -32.25 0.00
C GLU A 64 -15.27 -32.60 -1.42
N LEU A 65 -14.01 -33.00 -1.60
CA LEU A 65 -13.44 -33.33 -2.92
C LEU A 65 -13.98 -34.68 -3.42
N SER A 66 -15.29 -34.81 -3.52
CA SER A 66 -15.96 -36.06 -3.84
C SER A 66 -16.17 -36.26 -5.34
N GLU A 67 -16.05 -35.25 -6.15
CA GLU A 67 -16.24 -35.32 -7.60
C GLU A 67 -15.13 -36.11 -8.29
N SER A 68 -15.50 -36.92 -9.27
CA SER A 68 -14.57 -37.77 -10.02
C SER A 68 -13.45 -36.99 -10.70
N VAL A 69 -13.71 -35.75 -11.09
CA VAL A 69 -12.75 -34.89 -11.79
C VAL A 69 -11.47 -34.66 -10.98
N TRP A 70 -11.56 -34.57 -9.65
CA TRP A 70 -10.38 -34.37 -8.80
C TRP A 70 -9.45 -35.57 -8.80
N ASN A 71 -9.96 -36.78 -9.07
CA ASN A 71 -9.15 -38.00 -9.21
C ASN A 71 -8.47 -38.10 -10.59
N GLU A 72 -8.93 -37.36 -11.60
CA GLU A 72 -8.44 -37.42 -12.95
C GLU A 72 -7.35 -36.36 -13.21
N ILE A 73 -7.32 -35.30 -12.40
CA ILE A 73 -6.37 -34.18 -12.51
C ILE A 73 -5.12 -34.48 -11.68
N LYS A 74 -3.97 -34.24 -12.27
CA LYS A 74 -2.69 -34.34 -11.56
C LYS A 74 -2.48 -33.09 -10.70
N PRO A 75 -2.17 -33.22 -9.38
CA PRO A 75 -1.89 -32.08 -8.52
C PRO A 75 -0.62 -31.34 -8.95
N PHE A 76 -0.56 -30.06 -8.65
CA PHE A 76 0.65 -29.24 -8.84
C PHE A 76 1.81 -29.79 -7.98
N PRO A 77 3.05 -29.89 -8.53
CA PRO A 77 4.21 -30.37 -7.80
C PRO A 77 4.73 -29.31 -6.83
N MET A 78 4.30 -29.37 -5.58
CA MET A 78 4.66 -28.39 -4.55
C MET A 78 6.11 -28.55 -4.11
N THR A 79 6.74 -27.44 -3.73
CA THR A 79 8.11 -27.37 -3.21
C THR A 79 8.12 -26.53 -1.92
N GLN A 80 8.89 -26.94 -0.92
CA GLN A 80 9.06 -26.12 0.28
C GLN A 80 9.88 -24.86 -0.03
N LEU A 81 9.29 -23.69 0.29
CA LEU A 81 9.94 -22.38 0.17
C LEU A 81 10.60 -21.95 1.49
N VAL A 82 9.91 -22.15 2.61
CA VAL A 82 10.28 -21.71 3.96
C VAL A 82 10.01 -22.88 4.92
N PRO A 83 10.81 -23.13 5.97
CA PRO A 83 11.98 -22.36 6.42
C PRO A 83 13.27 -22.68 5.66
N ILE A 84 13.32 -23.79 4.95
CA ILE A 84 14.48 -24.25 4.19
C ILE A 84 14.03 -24.57 2.77
N HIS A 85 14.55 -23.82 1.81
CA HIS A 85 14.17 -23.97 0.40
C HIS A 85 14.54 -25.36 -0.14
N ARG A 86 13.57 -26.00 -0.81
CA ARG A 86 13.69 -27.35 -1.40
C ARG A 86 13.97 -28.48 -0.38
N ALA A 87 13.74 -28.24 0.91
CA ALA A 87 13.77 -29.33 1.88
C ALA A 87 12.55 -30.25 1.70
N GLU A 88 12.59 -31.42 2.36
CA GLU A 88 11.46 -32.32 2.41
C GLU A 88 10.29 -31.66 3.16
N MET A 89 9.13 -31.65 2.53
CA MET A 89 7.90 -31.09 3.12
C MET A 89 7.49 -31.95 4.33
N SER A 90 7.16 -31.27 5.44
CA SER A 90 6.77 -31.97 6.68
C SER A 90 5.39 -32.61 6.58
N GLU A 91 4.52 -32.03 5.76
CA GLU A 91 3.13 -32.44 5.50
C GLU A 91 2.86 -32.45 3.99
N GLU A 92 1.99 -33.33 3.54
CA GLU A 92 1.64 -33.43 2.12
C GLU A 92 0.62 -32.36 1.75
N THR A 93 0.78 -31.77 0.57
CA THR A 93 -0.13 -30.78 -0.01
C THR A 93 -0.44 -31.18 -1.43
N ARG A 94 -1.73 -31.32 -1.76
CA ARG A 94 -2.20 -31.59 -3.10
C ARG A 94 -3.18 -30.51 -3.52
N ILE A 95 -2.87 -29.81 -4.62
CA ILE A 95 -3.69 -28.73 -5.17
C ILE A 95 -4.01 -29.06 -6.62
N PHE A 96 -5.28 -28.97 -6.95
CA PHE A 96 -5.84 -29.30 -8.26
C PHE A 96 -6.51 -28.08 -8.84
N MET A 97 -6.57 -27.99 -10.18
CA MET A 97 -7.25 -26.91 -10.87
C MET A 97 -7.98 -27.44 -12.10
N THR A 98 -9.21 -26.97 -12.28
CA THR A 98 -10.01 -27.15 -13.49
C THR A 98 -10.85 -25.90 -13.75
N TYR A 99 -11.58 -25.84 -14.86
CA TYR A 99 -12.41 -24.69 -15.21
C TYR A 99 -13.57 -25.09 -16.11
N ASP A 100 -14.63 -24.29 -16.05
CA ASP A 100 -15.70 -24.29 -17.05
C ASP A 100 -15.74 -22.96 -17.81
N ALA A 101 -16.80 -22.69 -18.56
CA ALA A 101 -16.92 -21.45 -19.34
C ALA A 101 -16.94 -20.16 -18.47
N ARG A 102 -17.30 -20.25 -17.17
CA ARG A 102 -17.51 -19.10 -16.28
C ARG A 102 -16.55 -19.03 -15.11
N TYR A 103 -16.07 -20.17 -14.62
CA TYR A 103 -15.36 -20.26 -13.36
C TYR A 103 -14.06 -21.05 -13.51
N VAL A 104 -13.04 -20.63 -12.76
CA VAL A 104 -11.94 -21.48 -12.38
C VAL A 104 -12.23 -22.11 -11.03
N TYR A 105 -11.98 -23.43 -10.90
CA TYR A 105 -12.16 -24.20 -9.69
C TYR A 105 -10.80 -24.69 -9.21
N ILE A 106 -10.56 -24.57 -7.91
CA ILE A 106 -9.34 -25.02 -7.25
C ILE A 106 -9.73 -25.88 -6.07
N ALA A 107 -9.21 -27.09 -6.02
CA ALA A 107 -9.37 -27.97 -4.88
C ALA A 107 -8.04 -28.19 -4.17
N ALA A 108 -8.06 -28.26 -2.85
CA ALA A 108 -6.86 -28.48 -2.04
C ALA A 108 -7.08 -29.53 -0.96
N GLU A 109 -6.20 -30.51 -0.91
CA GLU A 109 -6.02 -31.44 0.20
C GLU A 109 -4.82 -30.98 1.02
N ASN A 110 -5.07 -30.46 2.21
CA ASN A 110 -4.04 -29.99 3.13
C ASN A 110 -3.85 -31.02 4.24
N LEU A 111 -3.13 -32.11 3.90
CA LEU A 111 -2.94 -33.22 4.81
C LEU A 111 -2.07 -32.82 6.00
N THR A 112 -2.27 -33.44 7.14
CA THR A 112 -1.47 -33.27 8.34
C THR A 112 -1.37 -34.58 9.12
N LYS A 113 -0.23 -34.77 9.79
CA LYS A 113 -0.01 -35.92 10.69
C LYS A 113 -0.72 -35.76 12.04
N ASP A 114 -1.12 -34.57 12.40
CA ASP A 114 -1.79 -34.24 13.65
C ASP A 114 -2.77 -33.05 13.45
N ALA A 115 -4.05 -33.36 13.34
CA ALA A 115 -5.11 -32.37 13.13
C ALA A 115 -5.18 -31.30 14.26
N ALA A 116 -4.65 -31.59 15.46
CA ALA A 116 -4.56 -30.60 16.53
C ALA A 116 -3.57 -29.47 16.26
N THR A 117 -2.68 -29.64 15.26
CA THR A 117 -1.72 -28.60 14.86
C THR A 117 -2.25 -27.63 13.81
N ILE A 118 -3.43 -27.88 13.25
CA ILE A 118 -4.11 -26.97 12.33
C ILE A 118 -4.47 -25.69 13.07
N ILE A 119 -3.95 -24.55 12.59
CA ILE A 119 -4.19 -23.25 13.18
C ILE A 119 -5.29 -22.55 12.39
N SER A 120 -6.38 -22.20 13.08
CA SER A 120 -7.44 -21.35 12.56
C SER A 120 -7.77 -20.30 13.62
N ASN A 121 -7.50 -19.08 13.34
CA ASN A 121 -7.50 -18.01 14.30
C ASN A 121 -8.55 -16.94 14.03
N THR A 122 -9.12 -16.86 12.83
CA THR A 122 -10.08 -15.82 12.48
C THR A 122 -11.25 -16.32 11.67
N LEU A 123 -12.41 -15.68 11.90
CA LEU A 123 -13.61 -15.76 11.06
C LEU A 123 -13.85 -14.44 10.30
N GLN A 124 -12.94 -13.48 10.47
CA GLN A 124 -13.08 -12.16 9.87
C GLN A 124 -12.46 -12.15 8.46
N ARG A 125 -13.23 -11.70 7.47
CA ARG A 125 -12.76 -11.49 6.09
C ARG A 125 -11.60 -10.51 6.07
N ASP A 126 -10.62 -10.77 5.19
CA ASP A 126 -9.45 -9.93 4.92
C ASP A 126 -8.56 -9.67 6.15
N ASP A 127 -8.59 -10.57 7.15
CA ASP A 127 -7.67 -10.53 8.28
C ASP A 127 -6.32 -11.17 7.90
N TYR A 128 -5.45 -10.38 7.25
CA TYR A 128 -4.11 -10.81 6.82
C TYR A 128 -3.15 -11.11 7.97
N GLU A 129 -3.46 -10.58 9.15
CA GLU A 129 -2.62 -10.73 10.35
C GLU A 129 -3.01 -11.94 11.20
N ALA A 130 -3.96 -12.74 10.72
CA ALA A 130 -4.49 -13.86 11.50
C ALA A 130 -3.48 -14.98 11.76
N ASN A 131 -2.47 -15.14 10.91
CA ASN A 131 -1.47 -16.21 10.98
C ASN A 131 -2.11 -17.60 11.10
N ASP A 132 -3.05 -17.85 10.21
CA ASP A 132 -3.75 -19.11 10.04
C ASP A 132 -2.97 -20.07 9.15
N ASP A 133 -3.34 -21.34 9.19
CA ASP A 133 -3.07 -22.21 8.05
C ASP A 133 -3.80 -21.63 6.83
N ILE A 134 -3.09 -21.48 5.74
CA ILE A 134 -3.62 -20.83 4.53
C ILE A 134 -3.35 -21.68 3.30
N ILE A 135 -4.33 -21.75 2.43
CA ILE A 135 -4.20 -22.20 1.05
C ILE A 135 -4.64 -21.08 0.12
N GLY A 136 -4.05 -20.99 -1.04
CA GLY A 136 -4.56 -20.05 -2.03
C GLY A 136 -3.70 -19.95 -3.28
N VAL A 137 -4.08 -19.01 -4.12
CA VAL A 137 -3.48 -18.78 -5.42
C VAL A 137 -3.24 -17.31 -5.66
N VAL A 138 -2.22 -17.04 -6.45
CA VAL A 138 -1.94 -15.73 -7.03
C VAL A 138 -2.08 -15.87 -8.54
N PHE A 139 -2.91 -15.03 -9.16
CA PHE A 139 -3.02 -14.93 -10.60
C PHE A 139 -2.34 -13.67 -11.12
N ASP A 140 -1.40 -13.81 -12.02
CA ASP A 140 -1.03 -12.76 -12.96
C ASP A 140 -1.95 -12.91 -14.18
N SER A 141 -3.14 -12.32 -14.09
CA SER A 141 -4.22 -12.55 -15.05
C SER A 141 -3.99 -11.96 -16.44
N PHE A 142 -3.07 -11.00 -16.55
CA PHE A 142 -2.64 -10.41 -17.81
C PHE A 142 -1.29 -10.95 -18.31
N ASN A 143 -0.67 -11.84 -17.53
CA ASN A 143 0.68 -12.34 -17.80
C ASN A 143 1.68 -11.20 -18.05
N ASP A 144 1.59 -10.16 -17.19
CA ASP A 144 2.37 -8.94 -17.35
C ASP A 144 3.60 -8.89 -16.44
N ASN A 145 3.74 -9.87 -15.53
CA ASN A 145 4.83 -9.99 -14.55
C ASN A 145 4.94 -8.79 -13.59
N GLU A 146 3.90 -7.99 -13.47
CA GLU A 146 3.86 -6.76 -12.67
C GLU A 146 2.68 -6.76 -11.70
N ASN A 147 1.51 -7.21 -12.16
CA ASN A 147 0.27 -7.15 -11.41
C ASN A 147 -0.24 -8.54 -11.07
N GLY A 148 -0.81 -8.72 -9.88
CA GLY A 148 -1.38 -9.98 -9.46
C GLY A 148 -2.63 -9.82 -8.64
N LEU A 149 -3.48 -10.85 -8.64
CA LEU A 149 -4.67 -10.97 -7.82
C LEU A 149 -4.54 -12.21 -6.94
N THR A 150 -4.82 -12.06 -5.66
CA THR A 150 -4.69 -13.16 -4.69
C THR A 150 -6.03 -13.61 -4.18
N PHE A 151 -6.16 -14.91 -3.95
CA PHE A 151 -7.35 -15.56 -3.39
C PHE A 151 -6.88 -16.58 -2.37
N PHE A 152 -6.99 -16.25 -1.09
CA PHE A 152 -6.52 -17.08 0.02
C PHE A 152 -7.68 -17.45 0.94
N THR A 153 -7.60 -18.62 1.54
CA THR A 153 -8.56 -19.07 2.55
C THR A 153 -7.88 -19.83 3.67
N ASN A 154 -8.52 -19.85 4.83
CA ASN A 154 -8.13 -20.60 6.01
C ASN A 154 -9.04 -21.83 6.24
N PRO A 155 -8.78 -22.69 7.25
CA PRO A 155 -9.62 -23.86 7.54
C PRO A 155 -11.09 -23.57 7.88
N GLU A 156 -11.45 -22.32 8.19
CA GLU A 156 -12.84 -21.88 8.44
C GLU A 156 -13.53 -21.34 7.18
N GLY A 157 -12.87 -21.37 6.01
CA GLY A 157 -13.41 -20.87 4.75
C GLY A 157 -13.53 -19.34 4.71
N VAL A 158 -12.66 -18.64 5.44
CA VAL A 158 -12.59 -17.18 5.40
C VAL A 158 -11.91 -16.74 4.13
N ARG A 159 -12.51 -15.78 3.43
CA ARG A 159 -11.93 -15.21 2.21
C ARG A 159 -10.95 -14.08 2.54
N VAL A 160 -9.79 -14.12 1.89
CA VAL A 160 -8.77 -13.09 1.93
C VAL A 160 -8.37 -12.80 0.49
N ASP A 161 -8.65 -11.60 0.02
CA ASP A 161 -8.29 -11.18 -1.34
C ASP A 161 -7.59 -9.81 -1.32
N PHE A 162 -6.58 -9.65 -2.15
CA PHE A 162 -5.88 -8.39 -2.34
C PHE A 162 -5.22 -8.34 -3.73
N ALA A 163 -4.97 -7.12 -4.20
CA ALA A 163 -4.26 -6.91 -5.44
C ALA A 163 -2.77 -6.64 -5.19
N ILE A 164 -1.94 -7.17 -6.07
CA ILE A 164 -0.50 -6.94 -6.11
C ILE A 164 -0.19 -5.99 -7.26
N SER A 165 0.72 -5.04 -7.04
CA SER A 165 1.23 -4.14 -8.07
C SER A 165 2.76 -4.07 -7.99
N ASN A 166 3.40 -3.60 -9.08
CA ASN A 166 4.83 -3.38 -9.14
C ASN A 166 5.65 -4.62 -8.74
N ASP A 167 5.20 -5.80 -9.18
CA ASP A 167 5.81 -7.09 -8.89
C ASP A 167 6.05 -7.33 -7.38
N GLY A 168 5.13 -6.90 -6.52
CA GLY A 168 5.25 -7.05 -5.08
C GLY A 168 6.47 -6.36 -4.47
N ASN A 169 7.06 -5.38 -5.14
CA ASN A 169 8.24 -4.69 -4.63
C ASN A 169 7.83 -3.52 -3.74
N PHE A 170 8.31 -3.51 -2.51
CA PHE A 170 8.24 -2.36 -1.62
C PHE A 170 9.18 -1.27 -2.12
N GLY A 171 8.67 -0.36 -2.92
CA GLY A 171 9.38 0.79 -3.45
C GLY A 171 9.10 2.05 -2.64
N ALA A 172 9.94 3.07 -2.74
CA ALA A 172 9.75 4.33 -2.04
C ALA A 172 8.37 4.96 -2.37
N GLY A 173 7.42 4.80 -1.47
CA GLY A 173 6.12 5.47 -1.50
C GLY A 173 4.97 4.72 -2.18
N VAL A 174 5.13 3.46 -2.56
CA VAL A 174 4.07 2.66 -3.18
C VAL A 174 3.73 1.46 -2.30
N ASP A 175 2.45 1.31 -1.99
CA ASP A 175 1.93 0.09 -1.39
C ASP A 175 1.82 -0.96 -2.50
N ALA A 176 2.74 -1.94 -2.47
CA ALA A 176 2.75 -3.03 -3.45
C ALA A 176 1.54 -3.96 -3.29
N PHE A 177 0.90 -3.96 -2.13
CA PHE A 177 -0.24 -4.80 -1.78
C PHE A 177 -1.43 -3.95 -1.39
N ASN A 178 -2.53 -4.09 -2.12
CA ASN A 178 -3.78 -3.38 -1.87
C ASN A 178 -4.80 -4.32 -1.21
N GLY A 179 -4.81 -4.37 0.12
CA GLY A 179 -5.75 -5.17 0.92
C GLY A 179 -7.17 -4.61 0.97
N SER A 180 -7.41 -3.44 0.41
CA SER A 180 -8.77 -2.88 0.28
C SER A 180 -9.45 -3.28 -1.03
N TRP A 181 -8.73 -3.95 -1.94
CA TRP A 181 -9.31 -4.51 -3.15
C TRP A 181 -10.14 -5.75 -2.79
N ASN A 182 -11.37 -5.80 -3.29
CA ASN A 182 -12.30 -6.90 -3.07
C ASN A 182 -12.96 -7.32 -4.38
N THR A 183 -13.21 -8.63 -4.53
CA THR A 183 -13.92 -9.16 -5.69
C THR A 183 -14.84 -10.33 -5.32
N TYR A 184 -15.59 -10.83 -6.31
CA TYR A 184 -16.54 -11.92 -6.14
C TYR A 184 -15.84 -13.26 -6.34
N TRP A 185 -15.91 -14.12 -5.34
CA TRP A 185 -15.49 -15.51 -5.38
C TRP A 185 -16.06 -16.26 -4.19
N ASP A 186 -16.10 -17.58 -4.28
CA ASP A 186 -16.68 -18.44 -3.25
C ASP A 186 -15.66 -19.48 -2.78
N VAL A 187 -15.79 -19.90 -1.53
CA VAL A 187 -15.01 -20.99 -0.95
C VAL A 187 -15.81 -21.72 0.12
N GLU A 188 -15.72 -23.04 0.12
CA GLU A 188 -16.14 -23.88 1.22
C GLU A 188 -14.99 -24.78 1.66
N THR A 189 -14.99 -25.12 2.95
CA THR A 189 -13.92 -25.91 3.58
C THR A 189 -14.51 -26.96 4.50
N THR A 190 -13.84 -28.09 4.58
CA THR A 190 -14.11 -29.18 5.54
C THR A 190 -12.81 -29.59 6.22
N ARG A 191 -12.91 -30.30 7.35
CA ARG A 191 -11.76 -30.87 8.06
C ARG A 191 -12.09 -32.16 8.76
N ASP A 192 -11.10 -33.03 8.88
CA ASP A 192 -11.16 -34.29 9.58
C ASP A 192 -9.84 -34.57 10.35
N ASP A 193 -9.60 -35.83 10.72
CA ASP A 193 -8.38 -36.23 11.43
C ASP A 193 -7.14 -36.31 10.50
N GLU A 194 -7.31 -36.31 9.16
CA GLU A 194 -6.25 -36.39 8.16
C GLU A 194 -5.80 -35.00 7.67
N GLY A 195 -6.63 -33.97 7.86
CA GLY A 195 -6.31 -32.63 7.40
C GLY A 195 -7.50 -31.69 7.28
N TRP A 196 -7.36 -30.73 6.39
CA TRP A 196 -8.45 -29.85 5.98
C TRP A 196 -8.45 -29.67 4.47
N TYR A 197 -9.64 -29.48 3.93
CA TYR A 197 -9.91 -29.48 2.50
C TYR A 197 -10.58 -28.18 2.12
N ALA A 198 -10.30 -27.69 0.92
CA ALA A 198 -10.88 -26.46 0.41
C ALA A 198 -11.29 -26.63 -1.05
N GLU A 199 -12.47 -26.13 -1.39
CA GLU A 199 -12.90 -25.88 -2.76
C GLU A 199 -13.13 -24.40 -2.97
N ILE A 200 -12.42 -23.84 -3.94
CA ILE A 200 -12.46 -22.43 -4.31
C ILE A 200 -13.05 -22.31 -5.71
N ARG A 201 -13.98 -21.37 -5.89
CA ARG A 201 -14.58 -21.03 -7.17
C ARG A 201 -14.42 -19.55 -7.46
N ILE A 202 -13.72 -19.21 -8.55
CA ILE A 202 -13.43 -17.83 -8.93
C ILE A 202 -14.05 -17.57 -10.30
N PRO A 203 -14.99 -16.60 -10.45
CA PRO A 203 -15.46 -16.20 -11.76
C PRO A 203 -14.35 -15.57 -12.59
N PHE A 204 -14.25 -15.91 -13.87
CA PHE A 204 -13.30 -15.26 -14.76
C PHE A 204 -13.52 -13.75 -14.85
N SER A 205 -14.73 -13.27 -14.69
CA SER A 205 -15.06 -11.83 -14.62
C SER A 205 -14.40 -11.09 -13.44
N SER A 206 -13.99 -11.82 -12.37
CA SER A 206 -13.23 -11.25 -11.24
C SER A 206 -11.74 -11.14 -11.51
N LEU A 207 -11.21 -11.89 -12.46
CA LEU A 207 -9.78 -11.89 -12.80
C LEU A 207 -9.44 -10.77 -13.80
N GLY A 208 -10.28 -10.59 -14.85
CA GLY A 208 -9.93 -9.79 -16.02
C GLY A 208 -8.77 -10.45 -16.79
N TYR A 209 -8.94 -10.70 -18.08
CA TYR A 209 -7.99 -11.50 -18.87
C TYR A 209 -8.06 -11.15 -20.33
N GLN A 210 -7.01 -11.50 -21.09
CA GLN A 210 -6.95 -11.34 -22.53
C GLN A 210 -7.11 -12.70 -23.23
N VAL A 211 -7.90 -12.71 -24.31
CA VAL A 211 -8.05 -13.85 -25.21
C VAL A 211 -7.27 -13.57 -26.48
N THR A 212 -6.41 -14.49 -26.87
CA THR A 212 -5.65 -14.42 -28.13
C THR A 212 -5.77 -15.77 -28.83
N ASP A 213 -6.34 -15.79 -30.04
CA ASP A 213 -6.53 -17.02 -30.83
C ASP A 213 -7.24 -18.15 -30.08
N ASP A 214 -8.36 -17.83 -29.38
CA ASP A 214 -9.15 -18.71 -28.52
C ASP A 214 -8.40 -19.29 -27.29
N VAL A 215 -7.25 -18.72 -26.97
CA VAL A 215 -6.41 -19.12 -25.85
C VAL A 215 -6.26 -17.97 -24.87
N THR A 216 -6.42 -18.27 -23.59
CA THR A 216 -6.15 -17.36 -22.49
C THR A 216 -4.94 -17.85 -21.70
N ARG A 217 -3.93 -17.01 -21.55
CA ARG A 217 -2.74 -17.31 -20.77
C ARG A 217 -2.67 -16.42 -19.56
N MET A 218 -2.39 -17.03 -18.42
CA MET A 218 -2.22 -16.37 -17.14
C MET A 218 -1.00 -16.93 -16.43
N GLY A 219 -0.39 -16.14 -15.55
CA GLY A 219 0.59 -16.66 -14.61
C GLY A 219 -0.09 -17.12 -13.31
N ILE A 220 0.44 -18.20 -12.69
CA ILE A 220 -0.09 -18.69 -11.42
C ILE A 220 1.01 -19.00 -10.42
N ILE A 221 0.74 -18.72 -9.12
CA ILE A 221 1.43 -19.30 -7.98
C ILE A 221 0.39 -19.96 -7.11
N VAL A 222 0.57 -21.25 -6.75
CA VAL A 222 -0.22 -21.89 -5.70
C VAL A 222 0.61 -21.99 -4.43
N TYR A 223 -0.07 -21.85 -3.29
CA TYR A 223 0.58 -21.59 -2.02
C TYR A 223 -0.15 -22.27 -0.87
N ARG A 224 0.60 -22.90 0.03
CA ARG A 224 0.13 -23.31 1.36
C ARG A 224 1.05 -22.79 2.44
N TRP A 225 0.50 -22.28 3.52
CA TRP A 225 1.20 -21.95 4.75
C TRP A 225 0.72 -22.82 5.90
N ILE A 226 1.63 -23.56 6.52
CA ILE A 226 1.44 -24.33 7.75
C ILE A 226 1.94 -23.44 8.89
N ALA A 227 1.03 -22.71 9.51
CA ALA A 227 1.35 -21.65 10.47
C ALA A 227 2.08 -22.20 11.72
N SER A 228 1.68 -23.37 12.22
CA SER A 228 2.28 -24.01 13.39
C SER A 228 3.79 -24.27 13.26
N ARG A 229 4.29 -24.40 12.04
CA ARG A 229 5.70 -24.69 11.71
C ARG A 229 6.42 -23.58 10.97
N ASN A 230 5.70 -22.49 10.63
CA ASN A 230 6.16 -21.47 9.68
C ASN A 230 6.69 -22.09 8.39
N GLU A 231 6.02 -23.13 7.91
CA GLU A 231 6.40 -23.85 6.70
C GLU A 231 5.51 -23.39 5.54
N ARG A 232 6.14 -23.11 4.40
CA ARG A 232 5.47 -22.62 3.19
C ARG A 232 5.79 -23.52 2.03
N HIS A 233 4.76 -24.02 1.36
CA HIS A 233 4.86 -24.77 0.13
C HIS A 233 4.37 -23.92 -1.03
N VAL A 234 5.05 -23.99 -2.17
CA VAL A 234 4.70 -23.20 -3.37
C VAL A 234 4.84 -24.03 -4.63
N TYR A 235 4.10 -23.67 -5.64
CA TYR A 235 4.34 -23.99 -7.03
C TYR A 235 4.15 -22.71 -7.85
N PRO A 236 5.05 -22.41 -8.80
CA PRO A 236 6.28 -23.12 -9.16
C PRO A 236 7.36 -23.07 -8.08
N ASP A 237 8.49 -23.73 -8.32
CA ASP A 237 9.67 -23.66 -7.46
C ASP A 237 10.31 -22.27 -7.53
N ILE A 238 10.05 -21.43 -6.51
CA ILE A 238 10.45 -20.02 -6.45
C ILE A 238 11.67 -19.89 -5.52
N PRO A 239 12.75 -19.21 -5.95
CA PRO A 239 13.89 -18.97 -5.08
C PRO A 239 13.55 -18.02 -3.92
N PRO A 240 14.16 -18.21 -2.71
CA PRO A 240 13.88 -17.41 -1.53
C PRO A 240 14.60 -16.04 -1.54
N ASN A 241 14.68 -15.40 -2.71
CA ASN A 241 15.43 -14.16 -2.93
C ASN A 241 14.72 -12.91 -2.40
N TRP A 242 13.44 -13.03 -2.06
CA TRP A 242 12.59 -11.92 -1.59
C TRP A 242 11.83 -12.33 -0.32
N SER A 243 11.46 -11.37 0.51
CA SER A 243 10.69 -11.63 1.74
C SER A 243 9.33 -12.27 1.47
N MET A 244 8.70 -11.88 0.35
CA MET A 244 7.38 -12.34 -0.10
C MET A 244 7.48 -13.00 -1.48
N SER A 245 8.41 -13.95 -1.64
CA SER A 245 8.66 -14.62 -2.94
C SER A 245 7.40 -15.23 -3.57
N HIS A 246 6.50 -15.76 -2.74
CA HIS A 246 5.21 -16.35 -3.17
C HIS A 246 4.17 -15.34 -3.65
N LEU A 247 4.44 -14.04 -3.55
CA LEU A 247 3.56 -12.95 -3.99
C LEU A 247 4.16 -12.15 -5.14
N LYS A 248 5.03 -12.75 -5.94
CA LYS A 248 5.69 -12.08 -7.06
C LYS A 248 5.12 -12.52 -8.41
N PRO A 249 4.33 -11.65 -9.09
CA PRO A 249 3.84 -11.94 -10.45
C PRO A 249 4.92 -12.38 -11.43
N SER A 250 6.12 -11.82 -11.32
CA SER A 250 7.26 -12.22 -12.16
C SER A 250 7.79 -13.65 -11.92
N GLN A 251 7.30 -14.35 -10.89
CA GLN A 251 7.70 -15.71 -10.54
C GLN A 251 6.58 -16.73 -10.79
N THR A 252 5.49 -16.33 -11.45
CA THR A 252 4.37 -17.21 -11.78
C THR A 252 4.76 -18.26 -12.83
N GLN A 253 4.09 -19.42 -12.77
CA GLN A 253 4.06 -20.40 -13.86
C GLN A 253 2.97 -20.01 -14.86
N GLU A 254 3.31 -19.98 -16.15
CA GLU A 254 2.32 -19.75 -17.20
C GLU A 254 1.38 -20.96 -17.34
N ILE A 255 0.07 -20.67 -17.26
CA ILE A 255 -1.01 -21.64 -17.50
C ILE A 255 -1.86 -21.21 -18.68
N GLU A 256 -2.52 -22.17 -19.32
CA GLU A 256 -3.32 -21.99 -20.52
C GLU A 256 -4.73 -22.54 -20.34
N PHE A 257 -5.72 -21.69 -20.63
CA PHE A 257 -7.14 -22.04 -20.77
C PHE A 257 -7.55 -21.91 -22.21
N VAL A 258 -8.44 -22.78 -22.68
CA VAL A 258 -8.96 -22.74 -24.04
C VAL A 258 -10.46 -22.55 -24.04
N GLN A 259 -10.98 -21.87 -25.07
CA GLN A 259 -12.43 -21.68 -25.29
C GLN A 259 -13.18 -21.04 -24.12
N LEU A 260 -12.57 -20.03 -23.47
CA LEU A 260 -13.27 -19.22 -22.50
C LEU A 260 -14.28 -18.32 -23.22
N GLU A 261 -15.50 -18.27 -22.71
CA GLU A 261 -16.50 -17.32 -23.18
C GLU A 261 -16.22 -15.92 -22.58
N GLU A 262 -16.30 -14.87 -23.42
CA GLU A 262 -16.27 -13.51 -22.92
C GLU A 262 -17.49 -13.22 -22.06
N SER A 263 -17.28 -13.02 -20.76
CA SER A 263 -18.34 -12.58 -19.84
C SER A 263 -18.28 -11.07 -19.67
N LYS A 264 -19.41 -10.39 -19.84
CA LYS A 264 -19.53 -8.91 -19.74
C LYS A 264 -20.53 -8.51 -18.65
N PRO A 265 -20.34 -8.96 -17.42
CA PRO A 265 -21.29 -8.68 -16.36
C PRO A 265 -21.36 -7.20 -16.03
N ILE A 266 -22.57 -6.77 -15.67
CA ILE A 266 -22.84 -5.44 -15.13
C ILE A 266 -23.19 -5.61 -13.65
N TYR A 267 -22.40 -4.97 -12.79
CA TYR A 267 -22.68 -4.88 -11.36
C TYR A 267 -23.24 -3.49 -11.06
N ILE A 268 -24.42 -3.42 -10.44
CA ILE A 268 -25.03 -2.17 -9.99
C ILE A 268 -25.14 -2.23 -8.47
N THR A 269 -24.46 -1.33 -7.79
CA THR A 269 -24.36 -1.30 -6.32
C THR A 269 -24.94 0.00 -5.78
N PRO A 270 -26.27 0.12 -5.60
CA PRO A 270 -26.85 1.20 -4.82
C PRO A 270 -26.43 1.09 -3.36
N TYR A 271 -26.27 2.22 -2.73
CA TYR A 271 -26.10 2.30 -1.29
C TYR A 271 -26.99 3.38 -0.68
N SER A 272 -27.34 3.18 0.59
CA SER A 272 -27.97 4.19 1.43
C SER A 272 -27.21 4.35 2.73
N LEU A 273 -27.04 5.59 3.14
CA LEU A 273 -26.48 5.99 4.41
C LEU A 273 -27.51 6.84 5.15
N SER A 274 -27.74 6.56 6.43
CA SER A 274 -28.58 7.39 7.28
C SER A 274 -28.01 7.41 8.70
N GLY A 275 -28.12 8.55 9.39
CA GLY A 275 -27.67 8.62 10.76
C GLY A 275 -27.70 10.02 11.34
N PHE A 276 -27.19 10.12 12.55
CA PHE A 276 -27.11 11.37 13.29
C PHE A 276 -25.65 11.75 13.50
N GLN A 277 -25.37 13.03 13.39
CA GLN A 277 -24.08 13.61 13.66
C GLN A 277 -24.25 14.83 14.57
N ASP A 278 -23.49 14.86 15.66
CA ASP A 278 -23.34 16.02 16.55
C ASP A 278 -21.91 16.54 16.38
N VAL A 279 -21.76 17.83 16.15
CA VAL A 279 -20.48 18.54 16.03
C VAL A 279 -20.48 19.72 16.97
N PHE A 280 -19.38 19.95 17.67
CA PHE A 280 -19.15 21.13 18.49
C PHE A 280 -18.05 21.96 17.85
N GLU A 281 -18.38 23.16 17.44
CA GLU A 281 -17.47 24.12 16.80
C GLU A 281 -17.40 25.40 17.62
N LEU A 282 -16.25 26.06 17.54
CA LEU A 282 -16.07 27.35 18.14
C LEU A 282 -16.94 28.38 17.36
N ASN A 283 -17.67 29.24 18.04
CA ASN A 283 -18.47 30.24 17.38
C ASN A 283 -17.60 31.34 16.72
N ASP A 284 -18.20 32.20 15.89
CA ASP A 284 -17.48 33.24 15.14
C ASP A 284 -16.73 34.25 16.03
N THR A 285 -17.08 34.36 17.31
CA THR A 285 -16.42 35.23 18.28
C THR A 285 -15.34 34.51 19.09
N GLU A 286 -15.13 33.18 18.84
CA GLU A 286 -14.15 32.32 19.50
C GLU A 286 -14.26 32.32 21.04
N ASP A 287 -15.45 32.53 21.59
CA ASP A 287 -15.68 32.60 23.03
C ASP A 287 -16.57 31.50 23.59
N GLU A 288 -17.19 30.64 22.75
CA GLU A 288 -18.05 29.53 23.16
C GLU A 288 -18.08 28.41 22.13
N TYR A 289 -18.09 27.16 22.59
CA TYR A 289 -18.36 26.00 21.74
C TYR A 289 -19.88 25.82 21.55
N LYS A 290 -20.36 25.83 20.33
CA LYS A 290 -21.75 25.55 19.97
C LYS A 290 -21.88 24.14 19.41
N GLY A 291 -22.86 23.39 19.93
CA GLY A 291 -23.21 22.07 19.44
C GLY A 291 -24.28 22.18 18.35
N GLU A 292 -24.03 21.56 17.22
CA GLU A 292 -24.99 21.40 16.14
C GLU A 292 -25.27 19.91 15.89
N SER A 293 -26.57 19.55 15.88
CA SER A 293 -26.99 18.17 15.59
C SER A 293 -27.64 18.13 14.21
N SER A 294 -27.19 17.26 13.36
CA SER A 294 -27.69 17.10 12.00
C SER A 294 -28.09 15.66 11.69
N LEU A 295 -29.12 15.50 10.86
CA LEU A 295 -29.48 14.21 10.27
C LEU A 295 -28.71 14.10 8.96
N LYS A 296 -27.80 13.11 8.89
CA LYS A 296 -27.09 12.78 7.65
C LYS A 296 -27.87 11.74 6.88
N GLN A 297 -28.22 12.03 5.63
CA GLN A 297 -28.86 11.09 4.72
C GLN A 297 -28.16 11.18 3.37
N ASP A 298 -27.74 10.04 2.85
CA ASP A 298 -27.02 9.97 1.59
C ASP A 298 -27.47 8.75 0.79
N LEU A 299 -27.61 8.94 -0.51
CA LEU A 299 -27.96 7.89 -1.47
C LEU A 299 -27.00 8.00 -2.64
N GLY A 300 -26.38 6.92 -3.02
CA GLY A 300 -25.54 6.88 -4.20
C GLY A 300 -25.55 5.50 -4.83
N PHE A 301 -24.85 5.37 -5.91
CA PHE A 301 -24.68 4.10 -6.58
C PHE A 301 -23.36 4.05 -7.35
N ASP A 302 -22.86 2.83 -7.45
CA ASP A 302 -21.71 2.49 -8.28
C ASP A 302 -22.17 1.49 -9.36
N ILE A 303 -21.64 1.64 -10.57
CA ILE A 303 -21.82 0.69 -11.67
C ILE A 303 -20.46 0.22 -12.10
N LYS A 304 -20.24 -1.08 -12.15
CA LYS A 304 -19.07 -1.70 -12.75
C LYS A 304 -19.52 -2.50 -13.96
N TYR A 305 -18.98 -2.17 -15.13
CA TYR A 305 -19.27 -2.82 -16.40
C TYR A 305 -17.99 -3.31 -17.06
N ASN A 306 -17.90 -4.61 -17.26
CA ASN A 306 -16.82 -5.19 -18.05
C ASN A 306 -17.18 -5.02 -19.53
N ILE A 307 -16.62 -3.96 -20.16
CA ILE A 307 -16.82 -3.67 -21.60
C ILE A 307 -16.29 -4.84 -22.44
N THR A 308 -15.12 -5.34 -22.04
CA THR A 308 -14.50 -6.57 -22.54
C THR A 308 -13.95 -7.36 -21.36
N SER A 309 -13.44 -8.56 -21.57
CA SER A 309 -12.78 -9.35 -20.50
C SER A 309 -11.55 -8.64 -19.89
N ASP A 310 -10.95 -7.69 -20.61
CA ASP A 310 -9.73 -6.99 -20.22
C ASP A 310 -9.91 -5.47 -19.96
N LEU A 311 -11.14 -4.93 -20.14
CA LEU A 311 -11.42 -3.50 -19.96
C LEU A 311 -12.69 -3.28 -19.14
N THR A 312 -12.55 -2.60 -18.01
CA THR A 312 -13.64 -2.33 -17.06
C THR A 312 -13.92 -0.84 -16.97
N LEU A 313 -15.19 -0.48 -17.06
CA LEU A 313 -15.73 0.86 -16.80
C LEU A 313 -16.42 0.86 -15.43
N ASP A 314 -15.96 1.71 -14.54
CA ASP A 314 -16.60 2.02 -13.27
C ASP A 314 -17.22 3.41 -13.33
N LEU A 315 -18.49 3.53 -12.98
CA LEU A 315 -19.20 4.79 -12.84
C LEU A 315 -19.66 4.95 -11.40
N THR A 316 -19.58 6.15 -10.87
CA THR A 316 -20.05 6.46 -9.53
C THR A 316 -20.90 7.72 -9.56
N ALA A 317 -21.95 7.76 -8.75
CA ALA A 317 -22.72 8.96 -8.50
C ALA A 317 -22.95 9.12 -7.00
N ASN A 318 -22.68 10.32 -6.49
CA ASN A 318 -22.68 10.66 -5.08
C ASN A 318 -21.80 9.68 -4.29
N THR A 319 -20.52 9.61 -4.65
CA THR A 319 -19.54 8.67 -4.08
C THR A 319 -19.55 8.70 -2.57
N ASP A 320 -19.62 7.53 -1.94
CA ASP A 320 -19.63 7.36 -0.50
C ASP A 320 -18.36 7.94 0.15
N PHE A 321 -18.52 9.02 0.91
CA PHE A 321 -17.51 9.62 1.77
C PHE A 321 -17.62 9.14 3.23
N ALA A 322 -18.64 8.39 3.61
CA ALA A 322 -18.72 7.82 4.93
C ALA A 322 -17.56 6.84 5.12
N GLN A 323 -16.44 7.39 5.56
CA GLN A 323 -15.26 6.60 5.88
C GLN A 323 -15.64 5.62 6.96
N VAL A 324 -15.76 4.37 6.58
CA VAL A 324 -16.05 3.28 7.50
C VAL A 324 -14.88 3.09 8.48
N GLU A 325 -13.67 3.55 8.12
CA GLU A 325 -12.46 3.45 8.92
C GLU A 325 -11.85 4.81 9.25
N ALA A 326 -11.63 5.06 10.53
CA ALA A 326 -10.85 6.19 10.99
C ALA A 326 -9.36 5.99 10.63
N ASP A 327 -8.67 7.09 10.31
CA ASP A 327 -7.21 7.08 10.17
C ASP A 327 -6.54 6.93 11.54
N GLU A 328 -5.43 6.18 11.60
CA GLU A 328 -4.63 6.08 12.81
C GLU A 328 -3.89 7.39 13.09
N GLN A 329 -3.90 7.82 14.34
CA GLN A 329 -3.12 8.99 14.74
C GLN A 329 -1.63 8.71 14.60
N GLN A 330 -0.91 9.57 13.87
CA GLN A 330 0.54 9.49 13.70
C GLN A 330 1.22 10.63 14.47
N LEU A 331 2.29 10.29 15.21
CA LEU A 331 3.14 11.27 15.86
C LEU A 331 4.13 11.82 14.84
N ASN A 332 3.97 13.08 14.45
CA ASN A 332 4.90 13.75 13.56
C ASN A 332 6.01 14.45 14.35
N LEU A 333 7.20 13.86 14.39
CA LEU A 333 8.42 14.44 14.97
C LEU A 333 9.28 15.16 13.91
N THR A 334 8.73 15.40 12.74
CA THR A 334 9.41 16.05 11.62
C THR A 334 8.66 17.29 11.17
N ARG A 335 9.33 18.19 10.46
CA ARG A 335 8.71 19.36 9.83
C ARG A 335 7.91 19.05 8.56
N PHE A 336 7.86 17.79 8.13
CA PHE A 336 7.26 17.41 6.86
C PHE A 336 5.82 16.91 7.03
N SER A 337 4.97 17.20 6.04
CA SER A 337 3.60 16.69 5.99
C SER A 337 3.53 15.17 5.86
N ILE A 338 2.47 14.57 6.41
CA ILE A 338 2.17 13.14 6.37
C ILE A 338 1.09 12.89 5.33
N ASP A 339 1.24 11.86 4.51
CA ASP A 339 0.20 11.35 3.61
C ASP A 339 -0.47 10.10 4.19
N PHE A 340 -1.78 9.98 3.99
CA PHE A 340 -2.59 8.85 4.46
C PHE A 340 -3.03 7.95 3.31
N PRO A 341 -3.20 6.63 3.51
CA PRO A 341 -3.66 5.71 2.49
C PRO A 341 -5.10 6.00 2.06
N GLU A 342 -5.45 5.71 0.81
CA GLU A 342 -6.81 5.78 0.30
C GLU A 342 -7.64 4.62 0.88
N LYS A 343 -8.90 4.88 1.27
CA LYS A 343 -9.82 3.88 1.82
C LYS A 343 -11.13 3.77 1.06
N ARG A 344 -11.42 4.71 0.14
CA ARG A 344 -12.66 4.71 -0.64
C ARG A 344 -12.61 3.67 -1.74
N GLN A 345 -13.59 2.78 -1.76
CA GLN A 345 -13.67 1.62 -2.64
C GLN A 345 -13.50 1.96 -4.13
N PHE A 346 -14.14 3.04 -4.58
CA PHE A 346 -14.07 3.49 -5.97
C PHE A 346 -12.63 3.72 -6.45
N PHE A 347 -11.74 4.21 -5.58
CA PHE A 347 -10.35 4.48 -5.95
C PHE A 347 -9.42 3.27 -5.80
N GLN A 348 -9.86 2.19 -5.15
CA GLN A 348 -8.99 1.05 -4.83
C GLN A 348 -8.76 0.10 -6.02
N GLN A 349 -9.73 -0.03 -6.90
CA GLN A 349 -9.60 -0.98 -8.00
C GLN A 349 -8.51 -0.55 -8.97
N ARG A 350 -7.51 -1.42 -9.22
CA ARG A 350 -6.33 -1.16 -10.04
C ARG A 350 -5.63 0.16 -9.72
N SER A 351 -5.61 0.55 -8.45
CA SER A 351 -5.00 1.80 -7.99
C SER A 351 -3.51 1.89 -8.36
N GLY A 352 -2.79 0.77 -8.37
CA GLY A 352 -1.39 0.70 -8.78
C GLY A 352 -1.13 1.17 -10.22
N LEU A 353 -2.13 1.07 -11.11
CA LEU A 353 -1.99 1.59 -12.48
C LEU A 353 -1.78 3.11 -12.51
N PHE A 354 -2.47 3.85 -11.62
CA PHE A 354 -2.38 5.30 -11.55
C PHE A 354 -1.16 5.80 -10.75
N ASP A 355 -0.37 4.89 -10.16
CA ASP A 355 0.81 5.31 -9.42
C ASP A 355 1.87 5.92 -10.34
N PHE A 356 2.24 7.15 -9.99
CA PHE A 356 3.36 7.86 -10.57
C PHE A 356 3.98 8.73 -9.48
N SER A 357 5.03 8.22 -8.85
CA SER A 357 5.64 8.86 -7.69
C SER A 357 7.13 9.10 -7.86
N PHE A 358 7.60 10.19 -7.27
CA PHE A 358 9.01 10.55 -7.07
C PHE A 358 9.37 10.34 -5.58
N GLY A 359 9.26 9.11 -5.08
CA GLY A 359 9.33 8.82 -3.67
C GLY A 359 8.03 9.18 -2.95
N ARG A 360 8.07 10.15 -2.03
CA ARG A 360 6.87 10.62 -1.33
C ARG A 360 6.09 11.70 -2.09
N THR A 361 6.66 12.28 -3.13
CA THR A 361 5.95 13.17 -4.05
C THR A 361 5.18 12.34 -5.06
N LYS A 362 3.86 12.53 -5.14
CA LYS A 362 2.92 11.77 -6.00
C LYS A 362 2.25 12.73 -6.98
N LEU A 363 2.15 12.35 -8.26
CA LEU A 363 1.38 13.14 -9.24
C LEU A 363 -0.12 12.97 -9.08
N PHE A 364 -0.54 11.81 -8.62
CA PHE A 364 -1.92 11.49 -8.31
C PHE A 364 -2.03 10.98 -6.88
N TYR A 365 -2.88 11.64 -6.10
CA TYR A 365 -3.24 11.28 -4.73
C TYR A 365 -4.74 11.46 -4.56
N SER A 366 -5.48 10.38 -4.69
CA SER A 366 -6.95 10.37 -4.75
C SER A 366 -7.62 11.10 -3.58
N ARG A 367 -7.01 11.13 -2.39
CA ARG A 367 -7.53 11.86 -1.21
C ARG A 367 -7.57 13.39 -1.40
N ARG A 368 -6.92 13.94 -2.43
CA ARG A 368 -7.11 15.37 -2.81
C ARG A 368 -8.47 15.61 -3.47
N ILE A 369 -9.09 14.56 -4.03
CA ILE A 369 -10.40 14.67 -4.68
C ILE A 369 -11.50 14.58 -3.63
N GLY A 370 -12.33 15.63 -3.54
CA GLY A 370 -13.42 15.70 -2.59
C GLY A 370 -12.99 15.97 -1.14
N LEU A 371 -11.78 16.53 -0.94
CA LEU A 371 -11.29 16.94 0.36
C LEU A 371 -10.44 18.21 0.19
N THR A 372 -10.80 19.29 0.85
CA THR A 372 -10.05 20.55 0.82
C THR A 372 -9.95 21.09 2.25
N ASP A 373 -8.73 21.34 2.72
CA ASP A 373 -8.43 21.85 4.07
C ASP A 373 -9.11 21.07 5.21
N GLY A 374 -9.20 19.72 5.01
CA GLY A 374 -9.85 18.82 5.96
C GLY A 374 -11.38 18.74 5.84
N ASN A 375 -12.00 19.56 4.99
CA ASN A 375 -13.44 19.56 4.74
C ASN A 375 -13.82 18.63 3.57
N PRO A 376 -14.82 17.75 3.73
CA PRO A 376 -15.30 16.92 2.64
C PRO A 376 -16.12 17.73 1.63
N ILE A 377 -15.70 17.70 0.37
CA ILE A 377 -16.41 18.31 -0.75
C ILE A 377 -17.21 17.24 -1.48
N PRO A 378 -18.55 17.35 -1.62
CA PRO A 378 -19.35 16.33 -2.26
C PRO A 378 -18.96 16.07 -3.72
N ILE A 379 -18.87 14.79 -4.11
CA ILE A 379 -18.63 14.37 -5.49
C ILE A 379 -19.97 14.11 -6.17
N ILE A 380 -20.28 14.86 -7.24
CA ILE A 380 -21.48 14.65 -8.03
C ILE A 380 -21.44 13.28 -8.70
N GLY A 381 -20.30 12.96 -9.32
CA GLY A 381 -20.09 11.70 -10.00
C GLY A 381 -18.72 11.58 -10.64
N GLY A 382 -18.43 10.40 -11.09
CA GLY A 382 -17.16 10.08 -11.74
C GLY A 382 -17.22 8.87 -12.63
N ALA A 383 -16.26 8.77 -13.52
CA ALA A 383 -16.05 7.64 -14.39
C ALA A 383 -14.59 7.20 -14.32
N ARG A 384 -14.36 5.90 -14.31
CA ARG A 384 -13.04 5.30 -14.38
C ARG A 384 -13.04 4.14 -15.39
N LEU A 385 -12.11 4.19 -16.31
CA LEU A 385 -11.86 3.11 -17.27
C LEU A 385 -10.47 2.53 -16.97
N THR A 386 -10.40 1.25 -16.67
CA THR A 386 -9.14 0.56 -16.41
C THR A 386 -9.08 -0.78 -17.08
N GLY A 387 -7.91 -1.14 -17.57
CA GLY A 387 -7.71 -2.43 -18.21
C GLY A 387 -6.49 -2.45 -19.11
N ARG A 388 -6.48 -3.39 -20.03
CA ARG A 388 -5.39 -3.60 -20.98
C ARG A 388 -5.95 -3.73 -22.40
N VAL A 389 -5.35 -3.00 -23.32
CA VAL A 389 -5.72 -3.04 -24.75
C VAL A 389 -4.49 -3.48 -25.54
N GLY A 390 -4.48 -4.73 -25.99
CA GLY A 390 -3.28 -5.36 -26.54
C GLY A 390 -2.16 -5.42 -25.48
N ASN A 391 -1.05 -4.73 -25.70
CA ASN A 391 0.08 -4.66 -24.76
C ASN A 391 0.21 -3.29 -24.05
N VAL A 392 -0.89 -2.52 -24.00
CA VAL A 392 -0.96 -1.20 -23.37
C VAL A 392 -1.95 -1.24 -22.22
N ASP A 393 -1.50 -0.98 -20.99
CA ASP A 393 -2.35 -0.74 -19.85
C ASP A 393 -2.93 0.67 -19.93
N VAL A 394 -4.23 0.78 -19.75
CA VAL A 394 -4.99 2.03 -19.88
C VAL A 394 -5.72 2.32 -18.57
N GLY A 395 -5.46 3.50 -18.02
CA GLY A 395 -6.20 4.05 -16.91
C GLY A 395 -6.71 5.46 -17.23
N ILE A 396 -8.02 5.66 -17.15
CA ILE A 396 -8.66 6.96 -17.35
C ILE A 396 -9.58 7.19 -16.15
N LEU A 397 -9.47 8.34 -15.51
CA LEU A 397 -10.32 8.75 -14.40
C LEU A 397 -10.80 10.17 -14.67
N ASN A 398 -12.09 10.43 -14.46
CA ASN A 398 -12.63 11.77 -14.42
C ASN A 398 -13.69 11.89 -13.33
N ILE A 399 -13.59 12.93 -12.49
CA ILE A 399 -14.47 13.16 -11.34
C ILE A 399 -14.87 14.63 -11.30
N GLN A 400 -16.15 14.88 -11.00
CA GLN A 400 -16.71 16.19 -10.81
C GLN A 400 -17.20 16.36 -9.36
N THR A 401 -16.70 17.39 -8.67
CA THR A 401 -17.24 17.84 -7.39
C THR A 401 -18.31 18.92 -7.59
N GLN A 402 -19.11 19.17 -6.57
CA GLN A 402 -19.98 20.35 -6.53
C GLN A 402 -19.31 21.50 -5.76
N SER A 403 -19.84 22.71 -5.92
CA SER A 403 -19.47 23.82 -5.04
C SER A 403 -19.99 23.57 -3.62
N TYR A 404 -19.18 23.87 -2.63
CA TYR A 404 -19.53 23.68 -1.23
C TYR A 404 -18.93 24.82 -0.39
N GLU A 405 -19.76 25.59 0.29
CA GLU A 405 -19.35 26.79 1.04
C GLU A 405 -18.55 27.78 0.17
N ALA A 406 -17.31 28.07 0.56
CA ALA A 406 -16.38 28.94 -0.18
C ALA A 406 -15.61 28.21 -1.31
N PHE A 407 -15.78 26.88 -1.46
CA PHE A 407 -15.08 26.10 -2.45
C PHE A 407 -15.89 25.95 -3.73
N GLU A 408 -15.31 26.34 -4.86
CA GLU A 408 -15.92 26.17 -6.17
C GLU A 408 -15.92 24.71 -6.61
N ALA A 409 -16.83 24.38 -7.53
CA ALA A 409 -16.87 23.07 -8.15
C ALA A 409 -15.65 22.86 -9.05
N GLU A 410 -15.05 21.67 -8.98
CA GLU A 410 -13.83 21.33 -9.70
C GLU A 410 -13.97 20.01 -10.48
N ASN A 411 -13.31 19.95 -11.62
CA ASN A 411 -13.15 18.73 -12.40
C ASN A 411 -11.73 18.19 -12.27
N PHE A 412 -11.63 16.91 -11.95
CA PHE A 412 -10.39 16.19 -11.77
C PHE A 412 -10.27 15.10 -12.82
N GLY A 413 -9.14 15.03 -13.52
CA GLY A 413 -8.91 13.98 -14.49
C GLY A 413 -7.51 13.42 -14.47
N VAL A 414 -7.41 12.12 -14.79
CA VAL A 414 -6.15 11.39 -14.92
C VAL A 414 -6.22 10.50 -16.16
N ILE A 415 -5.17 10.51 -16.96
CA ILE A 415 -4.95 9.53 -18.05
C ILE A 415 -3.59 8.90 -17.79
N ARG A 416 -3.55 7.58 -17.67
CA ARG A 416 -2.33 6.79 -17.49
C ARG A 416 -2.24 5.74 -18.59
N LEU A 417 -1.11 5.70 -19.27
CA LEU A 417 -0.81 4.68 -20.28
C LEU A 417 0.54 4.05 -19.92
N LYS A 418 0.60 2.72 -19.92
CA LYS A 418 1.84 1.94 -19.76
C LYS A 418 1.92 0.91 -20.87
N LYS A 419 3.06 0.78 -21.49
CA LYS A 419 3.31 -0.20 -22.55
C LYS A 419 4.53 -1.04 -22.18
N GLN A 420 4.34 -2.35 -22.13
CA GLN A 420 5.42 -3.31 -21.98
C GLN A 420 6.33 -3.29 -23.20
N VAL A 421 7.64 -3.23 -22.99
CA VAL A 421 8.65 -3.12 -24.06
C VAL A 421 9.89 -3.93 -23.71
N LEU A 422 10.56 -4.45 -24.73
CA LEU A 422 11.85 -5.15 -24.67
C LEU A 422 11.84 -6.48 -23.92
N ASN A 423 11.32 -6.56 -22.72
CA ASN A 423 11.17 -7.78 -21.93
C ASN A 423 9.93 -7.69 -21.02
N PRO A 424 9.46 -8.81 -20.42
CA PRO A 424 8.23 -8.83 -19.64
C PRO A 424 8.21 -7.93 -18.39
N GLN A 425 9.37 -7.54 -17.87
CA GLN A 425 9.50 -6.72 -16.67
C GLN A 425 9.87 -5.26 -16.96
N SER A 426 9.77 -4.83 -18.24
CA SER A 426 10.15 -3.47 -18.65
C SER A 426 8.99 -2.76 -19.30
N TYR A 427 8.80 -1.49 -18.97
CA TYR A 427 7.74 -0.68 -19.57
C TYR A 427 8.19 0.75 -19.86
N VAL A 428 7.45 1.40 -20.75
CA VAL A 428 7.40 2.86 -20.91
C VAL A 428 6.01 3.34 -20.61
N GLY A 429 5.89 4.48 -19.94
CA GLY A 429 4.60 5.01 -19.55
C GLY A 429 4.48 6.51 -19.66
N SER A 430 3.25 7.00 -19.64
CA SER A 430 2.92 8.42 -19.59
C SER A 430 1.73 8.65 -18.68
N ILE A 431 1.71 9.78 -18.01
CA ILE A 431 0.58 10.25 -17.21
C ILE A 431 0.23 11.67 -17.59
N TYR A 432 -1.06 11.96 -17.63
CA TYR A 432 -1.62 13.30 -17.71
C TYR A 432 -2.60 13.46 -16.56
N THR A 433 -2.52 14.58 -15.83
CA THR A 433 -3.51 14.94 -14.82
C THR A 433 -3.99 16.36 -14.99
N HIS A 434 -5.24 16.63 -14.60
CA HIS A 434 -5.78 17.99 -14.54
C HIS A 434 -6.68 18.19 -13.33
N ARG A 435 -6.64 19.40 -12.82
CA ARG A 435 -7.60 19.99 -11.87
C ARG A 435 -8.08 21.31 -12.46
N LEU A 436 -9.37 21.43 -12.71
CA LEU A 436 -10.00 22.58 -13.38
C LEU A 436 -11.11 23.11 -12.50
N GLY A 437 -10.97 24.35 -12.01
CA GLY A 437 -11.98 25.06 -11.25
C GLY A 437 -12.96 25.82 -12.16
N LEU A 438 -14.21 26.00 -11.73
CA LEU A 438 -15.19 26.85 -12.44
C LEU A 438 -14.82 28.32 -12.42
N ASP A 439 -13.99 28.75 -11.48
CA ASP A 439 -13.39 30.10 -11.39
C ASP A 439 -12.31 30.34 -12.46
N GLY A 440 -11.97 29.34 -13.25
CA GLY A 440 -10.93 29.38 -14.28
C GLY A 440 -9.54 28.95 -13.79
N ALA A 441 -9.40 28.52 -12.54
CA ALA A 441 -8.17 27.92 -12.04
C ALA A 441 -7.85 26.61 -12.82
N GLN A 442 -6.62 26.46 -13.27
CA GLN A 442 -6.19 25.31 -14.06
C GLN A 442 -4.83 24.83 -13.57
N ASN A 443 -4.76 23.56 -13.20
CA ASN A 443 -3.51 22.87 -12.93
C ASN A 443 -3.42 21.63 -13.83
N LEU A 444 -2.39 21.56 -14.64
CA LEU A 444 -2.14 20.48 -15.58
C LEU A 444 -0.77 19.87 -15.28
N VAL A 445 -0.66 18.53 -15.35
CA VAL A 445 0.62 17.84 -15.22
C VAL A 445 0.79 16.82 -16.33
N MET A 446 1.98 16.79 -16.91
CA MET A 446 2.39 15.76 -17.88
C MET A 446 3.61 15.05 -17.35
N GLY A 447 3.58 13.72 -17.33
CA GLY A 447 4.70 12.89 -16.89
C GLY A 447 5.00 11.76 -17.87
N PHE A 448 6.26 11.33 -17.86
CA PHE A 448 6.77 10.19 -18.62
C PHE A 448 7.66 9.34 -17.71
N ASP A 449 7.55 8.02 -17.82
CA ASP A 449 8.36 7.08 -17.06
C ASP A 449 8.82 5.87 -17.89
N VAL A 450 9.95 5.34 -17.48
CA VAL A 450 10.57 4.10 -17.99
C VAL A 450 11.01 3.28 -16.79
N ASP A 451 10.70 1.99 -16.78
CA ASP A 451 11.31 1.00 -15.89
C ASP A 451 11.91 -0.11 -16.77
N TYR A 452 13.21 -0.28 -16.71
CA TYR A 452 13.93 -1.21 -17.56
C TYR A 452 14.70 -2.23 -16.73
N ASN A 453 14.32 -3.50 -16.84
CA ASN A 453 15.06 -4.62 -16.31
C ASN A 453 16.24 -4.95 -17.23
N ILE A 454 17.46 -4.69 -16.77
CA ILE A 454 18.69 -4.97 -17.51
C ILE A 454 18.97 -6.48 -17.52
N LYS A 455 19.09 -7.08 -16.33
CA LYS A 455 19.37 -8.51 -16.07
C LYS A 455 19.44 -8.75 -14.56
N ASN A 456 19.22 -9.99 -14.12
CA ASN A 456 19.46 -10.44 -12.74
C ASN A 456 18.83 -9.53 -11.68
N GLN A 457 17.56 -9.14 -11.89
CA GLN A 457 16.80 -8.26 -10.97
C GLN A 457 17.38 -6.85 -10.82
N SER A 458 18.24 -6.41 -11.75
CA SER A 458 18.77 -5.06 -11.79
C SER A 458 17.96 -4.20 -12.74
N PHE A 459 17.51 -3.05 -12.24
CA PHE A 459 16.60 -2.15 -12.93
C PHE A 459 17.19 -0.76 -13.06
N VAL A 460 16.83 -0.07 -14.13
CA VAL A 460 16.99 1.36 -14.31
C VAL A 460 15.62 1.98 -14.50
N GLN A 461 15.26 2.89 -13.63
CA GLN A 461 14.00 3.62 -13.68
C GLN A 461 14.29 5.10 -13.90
N PHE A 462 13.61 5.69 -14.87
CA PHE A 462 13.61 7.12 -15.11
C PHE A 462 12.20 7.66 -15.10
N LYS A 463 11.96 8.77 -14.39
CA LYS A 463 10.69 9.48 -14.35
C LYS A 463 10.93 10.97 -14.52
N ILE A 464 10.05 11.65 -15.23
CA ILE A 464 10.04 13.08 -15.39
C ILE A 464 8.60 13.59 -15.47
N ALA A 465 8.32 14.73 -14.86
CA ALA A 465 7.02 15.37 -14.97
C ALA A 465 7.14 16.89 -14.90
N GLN A 466 6.25 17.57 -15.61
CA GLN A 466 6.14 19.02 -15.66
C GLN A 466 4.75 19.45 -15.20
N THR A 467 4.67 20.43 -14.31
CA THR A 467 3.42 21.10 -13.92
C THR A 467 3.25 22.41 -14.67
N LEU A 468 1.99 22.71 -15.01
CA LEU A 468 1.52 23.97 -15.58
C LEU A 468 0.37 24.43 -14.70
N ASP A 469 0.59 25.49 -13.93
CA ASP A 469 -0.37 26.02 -12.95
C ASP A 469 -0.63 27.49 -13.21
N ASN A 470 -1.91 27.90 -13.31
CA ASN A 470 -2.29 29.30 -13.51
C ASN A 470 -2.87 29.95 -12.25
N SER A 471 -2.85 29.30 -11.10
CA SER A 471 -3.47 29.79 -9.87
C SER A 471 -2.86 31.11 -9.34
N GLU A 472 -1.63 31.44 -9.73
CA GLU A 472 -0.90 32.66 -9.32
C GLU A 472 -0.52 33.60 -10.46
N GLY A 473 -1.24 33.54 -11.61
CA GLY A 473 -0.95 34.41 -12.77
C GLY A 473 0.15 33.82 -13.67
N TYR A 474 -0.27 33.37 -14.80
CA TYR A 474 0.50 32.65 -15.82
C TYR A 474 1.76 33.38 -16.23
N ASN A 475 2.90 32.91 -15.77
CA ASN A 475 4.24 33.23 -16.32
C ASN A 475 5.23 32.07 -16.17
N GLN A 476 4.76 30.83 -16.02
CA GLN A 476 5.66 29.70 -16.02
C GLN A 476 6.16 29.43 -17.43
N ASP A 477 7.46 29.42 -17.60
CA ASP A 477 8.10 28.87 -18.79
C ASP A 477 7.65 27.41 -18.95
N ILE A 478 6.91 27.10 -20.00
CA ILE A 478 6.33 25.78 -20.31
C ILE A 478 7.38 24.64 -20.26
N LEU A 479 8.66 24.96 -20.29
CA LEU A 479 9.79 24.05 -20.14
C LEU A 479 10.77 24.54 -19.07
N GLY A 480 10.30 25.35 -18.12
CA GLY A 480 11.10 25.85 -17.01
C GLY A 480 11.45 24.76 -16.00
N PHE A 481 12.66 24.81 -15.45
CA PHE A 481 13.09 23.85 -14.42
C PHE A 481 12.34 24.01 -13.10
N THR A 482 11.70 25.13 -12.84
CA THR A 482 10.98 25.41 -11.59
C THR A 482 9.71 24.58 -11.45
N GLY A 483 9.00 24.29 -12.54
CA GLY A 483 7.80 23.41 -12.56
C GLY A 483 8.13 21.95 -12.87
N LEU A 484 9.41 21.52 -12.85
CA LEU A 484 9.86 20.20 -13.22
C LEU A 484 10.12 19.32 -11.99
N SER A 485 9.76 18.03 -12.08
CA SER A 485 10.33 17.01 -11.22
C SER A 485 10.90 15.86 -12.05
N SER A 486 12.03 15.29 -11.63
CA SER A 486 12.66 14.17 -12.32
C SER A 486 13.34 13.23 -11.34
N ARG A 487 13.41 11.94 -11.71
CA ARG A 487 14.04 10.90 -10.89
C ARG A 487 14.76 9.88 -11.76
N LEU A 488 15.97 9.54 -11.36
CA LEU A 488 16.71 8.41 -11.87
C LEU A 488 16.97 7.43 -10.73
N THR A 489 16.64 6.18 -10.91
CA THR A 489 16.94 5.10 -9.96
C THR A 489 17.67 3.97 -10.66
N VAL A 490 18.68 3.41 -10.01
CA VAL A 490 19.35 2.17 -10.41
C VAL A 490 19.35 1.27 -9.20
N ASP A 491 18.70 0.12 -9.30
CA ASP A 491 18.59 -0.80 -8.15
C ASP A 491 18.70 -2.27 -8.56
N ARG A 492 19.05 -3.11 -7.59
CA ARG A 492 18.90 -4.55 -7.65
C ARG A 492 17.90 -4.99 -6.60
N ARG A 493 16.80 -5.55 -7.06
CA ARG A 493 15.62 -5.93 -6.25
C ARG A 493 15.75 -7.36 -5.75
N SER A 494 16.62 -7.59 -4.76
CA SER A 494 16.82 -8.89 -4.11
C SER A 494 17.16 -8.69 -2.63
N ASN A 495 16.90 -9.66 -1.79
CA ASN A 495 17.29 -9.66 -0.37
C ASN A 495 18.51 -10.56 -0.09
N ILE A 496 18.92 -11.35 -1.07
CA ILE A 496 20.03 -12.31 -0.94
C ILE A 496 21.19 -11.93 -1.86
N GLY A 497 22.42 -12.07 -1.37
CA GLY A 497 23.62 -11.58 -2.01
C GLY A 497 23.73 -10.05 -1.88
N TRP A 498 24.52 -9.45 -2.74
CA TRP A 498 24.64 -7.99 -2.80
C TRP A 498 23.38 -7.38 -3.38
N TYR A 499 22.83 -6.36 -2.73
CA TYR A 499 21.76 -5.53 -3.26
C TYR A 499 22.07 -4.05 -3.04
N TYR A 500 21.57 -3.22 -3.95
CA TYR A 500 21.89 -1.79 -3.95
C TYR A 500 20.72 -1.00 -4.54
N ARG A 501 20.65 0.28 -4.16
CA ARG A 501 19.80 1.27 -4.80
C ARG A 501 20.50 2.63 -4.77
N PHE A 502 20.58 3.24 -5.94
CA PHE A 502 21.05 4.61 -6.14
C PHE A 502 19.90 5.40 -6.74
N MET A 503 19.60 6.55 -6.18
CA MET A 503 18.53 7.40 -6.64
C MET A 503 18.96 8.85 -6.55
N ILE A 504 18.63 9.60 -7.60
CA ILE A 504 18.70 11.06 -7.66
C ILE A 504 17.32 11.55 -8.01
N ASN A 505 16.77 12.45 -7.22
CA ASN A 505 15.49 13.08 -7.44
C ASN A 505 15.66 14.60 -7.42
N TYR A 506 15.04 15.29 -8.35
CA TYR A 506 14.95 16.74 -8.40
C TYR A 506 13.47 17.14 -8.33
N THR A 507 13.14 18.15 -7.54
CA THR A 507 11.81 18.75 -7.47
C THR A 507 11.99 20.27 -7.49
N GLY A 508 11.48 20.90 -8.55
CA GLY A 508 11.55 22.35 -8.73
C GLY A 508 10.71 23.12 -7.72
N GLU A 509 10.95 24.40 -7.62
CA GLU A 509 10.30 25.30 -6.66
C GLU A 509 8.80 25.41 -6.89
N ASP A 510 8.37 25.57 -8.16
CA ASP A 510 6.98 25.73 -8.58
C ASP A 510 6.31 24.39 -8.96
N PHE A 511 6.94 23.26 -8.61
CA PHE A 511 6.36 21.96 -8.91
C PHE A 511 5.16 21.69 -8.01
N ASN A 512 3.95 21.84 -8.56
CA ASN A 512 2.67 21.72 -7.87
C ASN A 512 1.67 20.85 -8.65
N PRO A 513 1.64 19.52 -8.47
CA PRO A 513 0.58 18.68 -9.03
C PRO A 513 -0.72 18.88 -8.25
N GLY A 514 -1.70 19.57 -8.81
CA GLY A 514 -2.95 20.00 -8.14
C GLY A 514 -3.79 18.85 -7.58
N ILE A 515 -3.68 17.64 -8.14
CA ILE A 515 -4.33 16.43 -7.61
C ILE A 515 -3.32 15.45 -6.99
N GLY A 516 -2.11 15.92 -6.74
CA GLY A 516 -1.03 15.13 -6.20
C GLY A 516 -0.68 15.48 -4.75
N PHE A 517 0.47 15.03 -4.32
CA PHE A 517 1.06 15.32 -3.02
C PHE A 517 2.54 15.66 -3.20
N VAL A 518 2.97 16.80 -2.70
CA VAL A 518 4.37 17.22 -2.70
C VAL A 518 4.84 17.39 -1.28
N ARG A 519 5.94 16.73 -0.94
CA ARG A 519 6.53 16.81 0.40
C ARG A 519 7.43 18.02 0.55
N THR A 520 8.28 18.28 -0.45
CA THR A 520 9.25 19.39 -0.48
C THR A 520 9.47 19.82 -1.92
N THR A 521 9.64 21.12 -2.13
CA THR A 521 10.02 21.73 -3.41
C THR A 521 11.43 22.35 -3.31
N ASN A 522 11.98 22.78 -4.43
CA ASN A 522 13.30 23.39 -4.54
C ASN A 522 14.43 22.52 -3.97
N THR A 523 14.34 21.19 -4.20
CA THR A 523 15.27 20.21 -3.63
C THR A 523 15.88 19.28 -4.66
N ALA A 524 17.09 18.82 -4.35
CA ALA A 524 17.73 17.66 -4.95
C ALA A 524 17.96 16.60 -3.87
N ASP A 525 17.37 15.43 -4.04
CA ASP A 525 17.45 14.33 -3.09
C ASP A 525 18.37 13.24 -3.62
N TYR A 526 19.23 12.74 -2.77
CA TYR A 526 20.13 11.64 -3.08
C TYR A 526 19.90 10.49 -2.13
N TYR A 527 19.61 9.32 -2.67
CA TYR A 527 19.49 8.10 -1.89
C TYR A 527 20.51 7.07 -2.39
N THR A 528 21.24 6.50 -1.45
CA THR A 528 22.17 5.42 -1.70
C THR A 528 21.93 4.33 -0.67
N SER A 529 21.78 3.12 -1.11
CA SER A 529 21.65 1.95 -0.25
C SER A 529 22.54 0.85 -0.80
N PHE A 530 23.23 0.17 0.11
CA PHE A 530 24.09 -0.94 -0.20
C PHE A 530 23.98 -2.00 0.90
N GLY A 531 23.70 -3.23 0.54
CA GLY A 531 23.51 -4.27 1.53
C GLY A 531 23.91 -5.64 1.05
N TYR A 532 24.01 -6.58 1.98
CA TYR A 532 24.30 -7.96 1.75
C TYR A 532 23.42 -8.86 2.63
N GLY A 533 22.73 -9.79 2.00
CA GLY A 533 21.90 -10.76 2.69
C GLY A 533 22.40 -12.20 2.46
N TRP A 534 22.24 -13.05 3.44
CA TRP A 534 22.61 -14.45 3.33
C TRP A 534 21.64 -15.37 4.08
N ILE A 535 21.46 -16.55 3.55
CA ILE A 535 20.72 -17.64 4.18
C ILE A 535 21.64 -18.36 5.14
N ALA A 536 21.19 -18.58 6.38
CA ALA A 536 21.97 -19.27 7.38
C ALA A 536 22.02 -20.81 7.09
N PRO A 537 23.02 -21.53 7.62
CA PRO A 537 23.08 -22.98 7.49
C PRO A 537 21.85 -23.70 8.07
N GLU A 538 21.52 -24.86 7.52
CA GLU A 538 20.32 -25.63 7.91
C GLU A 538 20.25 -25.99 9.39
N TYR A 539 21.38 -26.22 10.05
CA TYR A 539 21.42 -26.52 11.49
C TYR A 539 21.21 -25.30 12.39
N SER A 540 21.20 -24.09 11.84
CA SER A 540 20.96 -22.84 12.58
C SER A 540 19.48 -22.63 12.87
N ALA A 541 19.15 -22.03 14.03
CA ALA A 541 17.82 -21.50 14.29
C ALA A 541 17.50 -20.24 13.46
N ILE A 542 18.54 -19.60 12.93
CA ILE A 542 18.42 -18.42 12.04
C ILE A 542 18.07 -18.92 10.65
N LYS A 543 17.15 -18.26 9.98
CA LYS A 543 16.77 -18.45 8.57
C LYS A 543 17.68 -17.63 7.67
N GLN A 544 17.70 -16.31 7.89
CA GLN A 544 18.50 -15.38 7.10
C GLN A 544 18.94 -14.17 7.91
N GLN A 545 19.98 -13.52 7.43
CA GLN A 545 20.48 -12.26 7.98
C GLN A 545 20.73 -11.27 6.86
N ARG A 546 20.59 -9.98 7.18
CA ARG A 546 20.88 -8.88 6.26
C ARG A 546 21.59 -7.77 7.01
N ILE A 547 22.57 -7.17 6.36
CA ILE A 547 23.20 -5.92 6.78
C ILE A 547 23.04 -4.90 5.66
N GLN A 548 22.66 -3.67 6.00
CA GLN A 548 22.40 -2.63 5.03
C GLN A 548 22.87 -1.27 5.53
N LEU A 549 23.60 -0.57 4.69
CA LEU A 549 23.93 0.84 4.87
C LEU A 549 23.04 1.67 3.92
N ARG A 550 22.33 2.65 4.46
CA ARG A 550 21.52 3.61 3.71
C ARG A 550 22.00 5.02 3.97
N ASN A 551 22.03 5.85 2.94
CA ASN A 551 22.21 7.28 3.06
C ASN A 551 21.11 7.97 2.25
N TYR A 552 20.43 8.92 2.86
CA TYR A 552 19.48 9.80 2.20
C TYR A 552 19.83 11.24 2.56
N SER A 553 19.95 12.10 1.58
CA SER A 553 20.23 13.51 1.79
C SER A 553 19.36 14.38 0.91
N ILE A 554 18.85 15.46 1.48
CA ILE A 554 18.09 16.50 0.84
C ILE A 554 18.98 17.73 0.78
N GLN A 555 19.16 18.30 -0.40
CA GLN A 555 19.91 19.53 -0.63
C GLN A 555 18.99 20.57 -1.27
N SER A 556 19.16 21.84 -0.95
CA SER A 556 18.53 22.91 -1.72
C SER A 556 19.11 22.90 -3.14
N TYR A 557 18.25 23.13 -4.14
CA TYR A 557 18.70 23.19 -5.53
C TYR A 557 19.63 24.40 -5.74
N GLU A 558 19.28 25.53 -5.18
CA GLU A 558 20.13 26.70 -5.16
C GLU A 558 21.28 26.54 -4.17
N GLY A 559 22.50 26.53 -4.68
CA GLY A 559 23.75 26.45 -3.89
C GLY A 559 24.11 25.06 -3.38
N PHE A 560 23.26 24.02 -3.58
CA PHE A 560 23.47 22.64 -3.12
C PHE A 560 23.75 22.52 -1.61
N ASN A 561 23.15 23.38 -0.81
CA ASN A 561 23.30 23.37 0.64
C ASN A 561 22.54 22.16 1.22
N LEU A 562 23.19 21.44 2.12
CA LEU A 562 22.57 20.31 2.82
C LEU A 562 21.43 20.83 3.70
N ARG A 563 20.23 20.28 3.53
CA ARG A 563 19.04 20.55 4.34
C ARG A 563 18.81 19.47 5.39
N SER A 564 18.90 18.22 4.96
CA SER A 564 18.76 17.07 5.84
C SER A 564 19.64 15.93 5.34
N ARG A 565 20.19 15.14 6.26
CA ARG A 565 20.89 13.91 5.96
C ARG A 565 20.56 12.82 6.95
N TYR A 566 20.40 11.61 6.46
CA TYR A 566 20.10 10.43 7.23
C TYR A 566 21.04 9.30 6.77
N VAL A 567 21.91 8.82 7.65
CA VAL A 567 22.77 7.67 7.40
C VAL A 567 22.38 6.57 8.40
N ASN A 568 21.99 5.41 7.89
CA ASN A 568 21.51 4.30 8.70
C ASN A 568 22.29 3.03 8.39
N LEU A 569 22.81 2.40 9.43
CA LEU A 569 23.35 1.05 9.39
C LEU A 569 22.37 0.13 10.12
N GLU A 570 21.78 -0.81 9.40
CA GLU A 570 20.81 -1.76 9.91
C GLU A 570 21.35 -3.18 9.82
N TRP A 571 21.11 -3.97 10.86
CA TRP A 571 21.32 -5.43 10.88
C TRP A 571 20.02 -6.11 11.29
N ASN A 572 19.53 -6.98 10.41
CA ASN A 572 18.29 -7.73 10.58
C ASN A 572 18.57 -9.22 10.61
N THR A 573 17.97 -9.92 11.56
CA THR A 573 18.07 -11.38 11.75
C THR A 573 16.67 -11.97 11.80
N GLU A 574 16.33 -12.81 10.86
CA GLU A 574 15.08 -13.56 10.79
C GLU A 574 15.30 -15.01 11.23
N PHE A 575 14.49 -15.49 12.15
CA PHE A 575 14.53 -16.87 12.65
C PHE A 575 13.63 -17.80 11.83
N LYS A 576 13.92 -19.10 11.86
CA LYS A 576 13.07 -20.11 11.20
C LYS A 576 11.65 -20.17 11.77
N THR A 577 11.47 -19.74 13.01
CA THR A 577 10.18 -19.62 13.69
C THR A 577 9.41 -18.35 13.33
N ALA A 578 9.84 -17.58 12.30
CA ALA A 578 9.30 -16.27 11.92
C ALA A 578 9.53 -15.12 12.94
N GLY A 579 10.26 -15.38 14.05
CA GLY A 579 10.71 -14.28 14.91
C GLY A 579 11.76 -13.42 14.20
N ASN A 580 11.84 -12.13 14.53
CA ASN A 580 12.77 -11.19 13.91
C ASN A 580 13.44 -10.29 14.97
N ILE A 581 14.74 -10.03 14.82
CA ILE A 581 15.48 -9.02 15.57
C ILE A 581 16.09 -8.05 14.58
N SER A 582 15.85 -6.77 14.80
CA SER A 582 16.51 -5.70 14.04
C SER A 582 17.19 -4.72 14.96
N THR A 583 18.40 -4.32 14.64
CA THR A 583 19.09 -3.20 15.30
C THR A 583 19.58 -2.22 14.26
N GLU A 584 19.50 -0.95 14.58
CA GLU A 584 19.93 0.13 13.71
C GLU A 584 20.71 1.19 14.45
N LEU A 585 21.69 1.75 13.75
CA LEU A 585 22.44 2.92 14.15
C LEU A 585 22.23 4.00 13.09
N VAL A 586 21.69 5.13 13.51
CA VAL A 586 21.34 6.24 12.62
C VAL A 586 22.13 7.47 12.99
N TYR A 587 22.72 8.13 12.00
CA TYR A 587 23.24 9.47 12.11
C TYR A 587 22.37 10.41 11.28
N ARG A 588 21.85 11.47 11.93
CA ARG A 588 21.05 12.52 11.27
C ARG A 588 21.79 13.85 11.30
N GLN A 589 21.57 14.63 10.25
CA GLN A 589 21.92 16.04 10.18
C GLN A 589 20.69 16.81 9.71
N GLU A 590 20.35 17.89 10.40
CA GLU A 590 19.32 18.84 10.01
C GLU A 590 19.91 20.24 10.02
N HIS A 591 19.67 20.98 8.94
CA HIS A 591 20.04 22.37 8.80
C HIS A 591 18.78 23.19 8.67
N LEU A 592 18.46 23.99 9.69
CA LEU A 592 17.29 24.88 9.70
C LEU A 592 17.70 26.26 9.20
N LEU A 593 16.96 26.81 8.23
CA LEU A 593 17.19 28.15 7.70
C LEU A 593 16.61 29.21 8.66
N GLU A 594 16.93 30.48 8.43
CA GLU A 594 16.60 31.62 9.29
C GLU A 594 15.10 31.78 9.63
N ASP A 595 14.21 31.21 8.82
CA ASP A 595 12.75 31.26 8.97
C ASP A 595 12.13 29.88 9.30
N GLU A 596 12.96 28.90 9.71
CA GLU A 596 12.52 27.52 9.94
C GLU A 596 12.56 27.08 11.40
N ASP A 597 12.60 28.01 12.35
CA ASP A 597 12.33 27.67 13.75
C ASP A 597 10.88 27.13 13.89
N PHE A 598 10.68 26.19 14.79
CA PHE A 598 9.36 25.59 14.98
C PHE A 598 9.18 25.01 16.38
N ASP A 599 7.92 24.80 16.74
CA ASP A 599 7.53 24.13 17.97
C ASP A 599 7.34 22.63 17.73
N LEU A 600 8.30 21.80 18.18
CA LEU A 600 8.18 20.36 18.16
C LEU A 600 6.97 19.94 19.01
N LEU A 601 6.04 19.18 18.39
CA LEU A 601 4.77 18.78 19.03
C LEU A 601 3.91 19.97 19.49
N SER A 602 4.07 21.17 18.84
CA SER A 602 3.43 22.42 19.25
C SER A 602 3.70 22.80 20.71
N ARG A 603 4.86 22.42 21.27
CA ARG A 603 5.20 22.63 22.69
C ARG A 603 6.65 22.98 22.95
N ILE A 604 7.59 22.41 22.21
CA ILE A 604 9.02 22.52 22.48
C ILE A 604 9.66 23.32 21.35
N TYR A 605 10.02 24.56 21.63
CA TYR A 605 10.68 25.45 20.70
C TYR A 605 12.04 24.90 20.25
N ILE A 606 12.24 24.77 18.93
CA ILE A 606 13.49 24.37 18.28
C ILE A 606 14.04 25.57 17.51
N PRO A 607 15.14 26.17 17.94
CA PRO A 607 15.75 27.32 17.25
C PRO A 607 16.39 26.92 15.94
N VAL A 608 16.64 27.91 15.10
CA VAL A 608 17.43 27.79 13.89
C VAL A 608 18.87 27.46 14.26
N ASP A 609 19.39 26.33 13.80
CA ASP A 609 20.78 25.91 13.96
C ASP A 609 21.11 24.72 13.04
N ASP A 610 22.39 24.31 13.08
CA ASP A 610 22.90 23.09 12.48
C ASP A 610 22.92 21.97 13.51
N TYR A 611 22.13 20.94 13.29
CA TYR A 611 21.99 19.81 14.22
C TYR A 611 22.62 18.54 13.66
N GLY A 612 23.39 17.85 14.48
CA GLY A 612 23.91 16.51 14.18
C GLY A 612 23.70 15.57 15.37
N PHE A 613 22.98 14.46 15.14
CA PHE A 613 22.62 13.58 16.24
C PHE A 613 22.60 12.09 15.88
N LEU A 614 22.86 11.27 16.88
CA LEU A 614 22.89 9.82 16.80
C LEU A 614 21.64 9.21 17.40
N GLU A 615 21.15 8.15 16.77
CA GLU A 615 20.03 7.34 17.22
C GLU A 615 20.46 5.87 17.20
N TRP A 616 20.06 5.12 18.23
CA TRP A 616 20.18 3.67 18.27
C TRP A 616 18.83 3.06 18.53
N GLY A 617 18.45 2.10 17.69
CA GLY A 617 17.21 1.36 17.74
C GLY A 617 17.43 -0.13 17.88
N LEU A 618 16.57 -0.80 18.65
CA LEU A 618 16.46 -2.25 18.76
C LEU A 618 14.99 -2.65 18.72
N SER A 619 14.65 -3.63 17.90
CA SER A 619 13.30 -4.19 17.85
C SER A 619 13.34 -5.72 17.85
N TYR A 620 12.34 -6.30 18.47
CA TYR A 620 12.07 -7.75 18.47
C TYR A 620 10.62 -7.99 18.10
N ASP A 621 10.40 -8.80 17.06
CA ASP A 621 9.10 -9.34 16.70
C ASP A 621 9.04 -10.80 17.15
N SER A 622 8.01 -11.13 17.92
CA SER A 622 7.81 -12.51 18.38
C SER A 622 7.35 -13.40 17.20
N PRO A 623 7.55 -14.72 17.29
CA PRO A 623 7.00 -15.66 16.32
C PRO A 623 5.49 -15.55 16.20
N GLU A 624 5.00 -15.60 14.96
CA GLU A 624 3.59 -15.34 14.63
C GLU A 624 2.62 -16.47 15.03
N GLN A 625 3.14 -17.71 15.22
CA GLN A 625 2.31 -18.88 15.55
C GLN A 625 1.73 -18.88 16.97
N TYR A 626 2.17 -17.96 17.84
CA TYR A 626 1.67 -17.93 19.21
C TYR A 626 0.40 -17.10 19.36
N LYS A 627 -0.52 -17.54 20.24
CA LYS A 627 -1.73 -16.78 20.59
C LYS A 627 -1.42 -15.41 21.19
N PHE A 628 -0.33 -15.32 21.96
CA PHE A 628 0.21 -14.05 22.42
C PHE A 628 1.48 -13.75 21.63
N ARG A 629 1.45 -12.70 20.87
CA ARG A 629 2.53 -12.24 20.01
C ARG A 629 2.64 -10.72 20.01
N GLY A 630 3.64 -10.18 19.37
CA GLY A 630 3.77 -8.73 19.22
C GLY A 630 5.21 -8.28 19.02
N ARG A 631 5.35 -6.97 18.94
CA ARG A 631 6.63 -6.29 18.80
C ARG A 631 6.95 -5.52 20.06
N VAL A 632 8.23 -5.51 20.43
CA VAL A 632 8.82 -4.57 21.39
C VAL A 632 9.94 -3.83 20.70
N SER A 633 9.93 -2.51 20.77
CA SER A 633 11.05 -1.70 20.29
C SER A 633 11.49 -0.67 21.31
N SER A 634 12.78 -0.34 21.27
CA SER A 634 13.38 0.71 22.09
C SER A 634 14.27 1.56 21.22
N THR A 635 14.07 2.88 21.29
CA THR A 635 14.91 3.86 20.60
C THR A 635 15.48 4.83 21.63
N THR A 636 16.78 5.09 21.52
CA THR A 636 17.44 6.15 22.25
C THR A 636 18.18 7.03 21.25
N ALA A 637 17.85 8.30 21.24
CA ALA A 637 18.39 9.24 20.27
C ALA A 637 18.72 10.58 20.92
N GLN A 638 19.70 11.26 20.35
CA GLN A 638 19.73 12.72 20.37
C GLN A 638 18.68 13.20 19.37
N ILE A 639 18.05 14.33 19.62
CA ILE A 639 17.08 14.98 18.72
C ILE A 639 17.24 16.49 18.84
N TYR A 640 17.68 17.14 17.74
CA TYR A 640 18.12 18.53 17.74
C TYR A 640 19.16 18.76 18.84
N ASP A 641 18.92 19.66 19.80
CA ASP A 641 19.75 19.92 20.96
C ASP A 641 19.33 19.15 22.24
N GLY A 642 18.31 18.26 22.10
CA GLY A 642 17.79 17.45 23.20
C GLY A 642 18.05 15.96 23.05
N THR A 643 17.33 15.16 23.83
CA THR A 643 17.35 13.70 23.77
C THR A 643 15.93 13.14 23.80
N ILE A 644 15.76 11.98 23.14
CA ILE A 644 14.53 11.20 23.19
C ILE A 644 14.84 9.76 23.59
N ARG A 645 13.99 9.20 24.47
CA ARG A 645 13.97 7.76 24.79
C ARG A 645 12.57 7.27 24.57
N GLU A 646 12.45 6.31 23.68
CA GLU A 646 11.17 5.76 23.29
C GLU A 646 11.14 4.25 23.55
N ILE A 647 10.00 3.76 24.03
CA ILE A 647 9.66 2.35 24.11
C ILE A 647 8.30 2.19 23.46
N SER A 648 8.21 1.27 22.49
CA SER A 648 6.95 0.87 21.88
C SER A 648 6.69 -0.60 22.19
N PHE A 649 5.45 -0.91 22.52
CA PHE A 649 4.99 -2.25 22.82
C PHE A 649 3.65 -2.49 22.12
N THR A 650 3.62 -3.46 21.19
CA THR A 650 2.46 -3.77 20.38
C THR A 650 2.03 -5.24 20.56
N PRO A 651 1.49 -5.63 21.73
CA PRO A 651 1.01 -6.99 21.96
C PRO A 651 -0.29 -7.24 21.20
N GLN A 652 -0.42 -8.45 20.72
CA GLN A 652 -1.65 -9.01 20.17
C GLN A 652 -1.97 -10.28 20.95
N TYR A 653 -3.23 -10.46 21.31
CA TYR A 653 -3.70 -11.64 22.02
C TYR A 653 -4.97 -12.20 21.39
N ARG A 654 -4.82 -13.36 20.81
CA ARG A 654 -5.93 -14.10 20.22
C ARG A 654 -6.50 -15.09 21.20
N VAL A 655 -7.68 -14.78 21.71
CA VAL A 655 -8.37 -15.62 22.71
C VAL A 655 -8.80 -16.93 22.05
N ASN A 656 -9.49 -16.82 20.91
CA ASN A 656 -9.97 -17.92 20.08
C ASN A 656 -10.30 -17.39 18.67
N VAL A 657 -10.85 -18.20 17.80
CA VAL A 657 -11.27 -17.85 16.42
C VAL A 657 -12.26 -16.67 16.36
N HIS A 658 -12.98 -16.38 17.44
CA HIS A 658 -13.98 -15.32 17.50
C HIS A 658 -13.44 -13.98 18.03
N VAL A 659 -12.38 -13.97 18.83
CA VAL A 659 -11.97 -12.79 19.60
C VAL A 659 -10.47 -12.57 19.48
N ASP A 660 -10.12 -11.39 19.01
CA ASP A 660 -8.73 -10.88 18.95
C ASP A 660 -8.64 -9.51 19.61
N PHE A 661 -7.54 -9.26 20.32
CA PHE A 661 -7.20 -7.97 20.92
C PHE A 661 -5.80 -7.55 20.49
N SER A 662 -5.64 -6.28 20.13
CA SER A 662 -4.32 -5.67 19.96
C SER A 662 -4.24 -4.32 20.67
N LEU A 663 -3.07 -4.04 21.18
CA LEU A 663 -2.73 -2.77 21.80
C LEU A 663 -1.47 -2.24 21.10
N ASP A 664 -1.46 -1.00 20.70
CA ASP A 664 -0.23 -0.27 20.38
C ASP A 664 -0.03 0.78 21.48
N TYR A 665 1.07 0.69 22.21
CA TYR A 665 1.41 1.64 23.25
C TYR A 665 2.83 2.14 23.05
N ARG A 666 2.96 3.46 22.97
CA ARG A 666 4.24 4.15 22.82
C ARG A 666 4.40 5.18 23.94
N ILE A 667 5.55 5.15 24.58
CA ILE A 667 5.99 6.16 25.51
C ILE A 667 7.29 6.76 25.02
N SER A 668 7.32 8.08 24.85
CA SER A 668 8.51 8.82 24.39
C SER A 668 8.80 9.95 25.38
N LYS A 669 9.94 9.85 26.05
CA LYS A 669 10.42 10.91 26.95
C LYS A 669 11.40 11.81 26.20
N LEU A 670 11.07 13.10 26.13
CA LEU A 670 11.88 14.15 25.52
C LEU A 670 12.47 15.01 26.65
N ASP A 671 13.77 15.25 26.58
CA ASP A 671 14.50 16.11 27.51
C ASP A 671 15.35 17.09 26.70
N PHE A 672 15.15 18.40 26.89
CA PHE A 672 15.83 19.49 26.18
C PHE A 672 16.49 20.45 27.16
N PRO A 673 17.59 21.13 26.81
CA PRO A 673 18.23 22.15 27.64
C PRO A 673 17.33 23.37 27.77
N VAL A 674 17.54 24.13 28.87
CA VAL A 674 16.91 25.44 29.07
C VAL A 674 17.59 26.46 28.17
N ILE A 675 16.85 27.08 27.27
CA ILE A 675 17.27 28.17 26.40
C ILE A 675 16.23 29.27 26.37
N GLU A 676 16.59 30.45 25.87
CA GLU A 676 15.64 31.56 25.67
C GLU A 676 14.55 31.13 24.67
N GLY A 677 13.30 31.46 24.97
CA GLY A 677 12.14 31.12 24.14
C GLY A 677 11.60 29.70 24.34
N ARG A 678 12.26 28.80 25.06
CA ARG A 678 11.79 27.44 25.35
C ARG A 678 11.18 27.35 26.76
N GLU A 679 9.86 27.30 26.83
CA GLU A 679 9.14 27.15 28.09
C GLU A 679 9.11 25.69 28.58
N VAL A 680 8.94 24.74 27.66
CA VAL A 680 8.87 23.30 27.95
C VAL A 680 10.20 22.63 27.62
N THR A 681 10.89 22.13 28.64
CA THR A 681 12.20 21.44 28.50
C THR A 681 12.08 19.92 28.61
N THR A 682 11.07 19.43 29.29
CA THR A 682 10.83 17.99 29.45
C THR A 682 9.37 17.68 29.13
N TYR A 683 9.15 16.72 28.24
CA TYR A 683 7.81 16.28 27.89
C TYR A 683 7.76 14.77 27.71
N THR A 684 6.72 14.13 28.26
CA THR A 684 6.51 12.71 28.07
C THR A 684 5.26 12.51 27.22
N VAL A 685 5.47 11.94 26.04
CA VAL A 685 4.39 11.56 25.13
C VAL A 685 3.88 10.17 25.50
N HIS A 686 2.58 10.05 25.67
CA HIS A 686 1.86 8.79 25.75
C HIS A 686 0.91 8.68 24.58
N GLN A 687 1.09 7.68 23.77
CA GLN A 687 0.22 7.38 22.63
C GLN A 687 -0.24 5.93 22.75
N SER A 688 -1.53 5.69 22.63
CA SER A 688 -2.06 4.34 22.64
C SER A 688 -3.21 4.17 21.67
N SER A 689 -3.28 3.00 21.03
CA SER A 689 -4.45 2.54 20.31
C SER A 689 -4.78 1.11 20.71
N PHE A 690 -6.06 0.87 20.96
CA PHE A 690 -6.58 -0.44 21.30
C PHE A 690 -7.57 -0.88 20.24
N LYS A 691 -7.38 -2.09 19.72
CA LYS A 691 -8.30 -2.73 18.78
C LYS A 691 -8.88 -3.97 19.43
N ALA A 692 -10.18 -4.16 19.27
CA ALA A 692 -10.87 -5.41 19.62
C ALA A 692 -11.67 -5.86 18.41
N ALA A 693 -11.42 -7.08 17.96
CA ALA A 693 -12.13 -7.71 16.86
C ALA A 693 -12.95 -8.90 17.40
N TYR A 694 -14.20 -8.96 16.98
CA TYR A 694 -15.11 -10.05 17.28
C TYR A 694 -15.81 -10.52 16.01
N ALA A 695 -15.80 -11.81 15.75
CA ALA A 695 -16.54 -12.41 14.66
C ALA A 695 -17.37 -13.58 15.20
N LEU A 696 -18.71 -13.48 15.10
CA LEU A 696 -19.58 -14.57 15.50
C LEU A 696 -19.50 -15.74 14.50
N ASN A 697 -19.41 -15.39 13.23
CA ASN A 697 -19.26 -16.29 12.07
C ASN A 697 -18.73 -15.48 10.88
N ARG A 698 -18.55 -16.10 9.71
CA ARG A 698 -18.08 -15.44 8.47
C ARG A 698 -18.98 -14.27 8.00
N LYS A 699 -20.23 -14.15 8.51
CA LYS A 699 -21.21 -13.12 8.10
C LYS A 699 -21.28 -11.94 9.07
N PHE A 700 -21.07 -12.17 10.37
CA PHE A 700 -21.20 -11.13 11.39
C PHE A 700 -19.88 -10.86 12.07
N SER A 701 -19.42 -9.59 12.00
CA SER A 701 -18.25 -9.11 12.70
C SER A 701 -18.50 -7.77 13.40
N ALA A 702 -17.74 -7.52 14.46
CA ALA A 702 -17.71 -6.28 15.21
C ALA A 702 -16.27 -5.88 15.46
N ASN A 703 -15.93 -4.63 15.18
CA ASN A 703 -14.59 -4.10 15.41
C ASN A 703 -14.71 -2.82 16.25
N ALA A 704 -13.90 -2.71 17.28
CA ALA A 704 -13.75 -1.51 18.07
C ALA A 704 -12.30 -1.01 17.99
N PHE A 705 -12.13 0.26 17.72
CA PHE A 705 -10.85 0.94 17.67
C PHE A 705 -10.90 2.17 18.58
N ILE A 706 -10.02 2.25 19.56
CA ILE A 706 -9.93 3.36 20.50
C ILE A 706 -8.49 3.86 20.49
N GLN A 707 -8.31 5.15 20.25
CA GLN A 707 -6.98 5.77 20.23
C GLN A 707 -6.94 7.03 21.08
N THR A 708 -5.78 7.28 21.69
CA THR A 708 -5.55 8.46 22.51
C THR A 708 -4.10 8.87 22.50
N SER A 709 -3.87 10.18 22.61
CA SER A 709 -2.54 10.78 22.77
C SER A 709 -2.64 12.01 23.65
N ASN A 710 -1.69 12.16 24.58
CA ASN A 710 -1.62 13.38 25.40
C ASN A 710 -1.04 14.59 24.63
N VAL A 711 -0.57 14.42 23.41
CA VAL A 711 -0.18 15.52 22.52
C VAL A 711 -1.41 16.19 21.92
N SER A 712 -2.32 15.42 21.35
CA SER A 712 -3.58 15.93 20.79
C SER A 712 -4.64 16.19 21.86
N GLU A 713 -4.46 15.65 23.07
CA GLU A 713 -5.43 15.68 24.16
C GLU A 713 -6.82 15.14 23.76
N LYS A 714 -6.88 14.32 22.71
CA LYS A 714 -8.10 13.75 22.14
C LYS A 714 -8.19 12.25 22.39
N LEU A 715 -9.43 11.80 22.53
CA LEU A 715 -9.82 10.39 22.57
C LEU A 715 -10.68 10.11 21.35
N GLY A 716 -10.18 9.29 20.41
CA GLY A 716 -10.93 8.81 19.27
C GLY A 716 -11.48 7.42 19.54
N ALA A 717 -12.75 7.19 19.25
CA ALA A 717 -13.38 5.87 19.31
C ALA A 717 -14.17 5.60 18.02
N ASN A 718 -13.98 4.43 17.44
CA ASN A 718 -14.72 3.94 16.28
C ASN A 718 -15.18 2.53 16.56
N VAL A 719 -16.49 2.27 16.51
CA VAL A 719 -17.07 0.94 16.67
C VAL A 719 -17.87 0.62 15.41
N ARG A 720 -17.60 -0.53 14.81
CA ARG A 720 -18.24 -0.97 13.57
C ARG A 720 -18.82 -2.35 13.77
N LEU A 721 -20.09 -2.51 13.37
CA LEU A 721 -20.74 -3.80 13.23
C LEU A 721 -21.01 -4.02 11.75
N ARG A 722 -20.62 -5.17 11.23
CA ARG A 722 -20.88 -5.59 9.86
C ARG A 722 -21.70 -6.87 9.85
N TYR A 723 -22.74 -6.88 9.04
CA TYR A 723 -23.44 -8.08 8.67
C TYR A 723 -23.42 -8.24 7.15
N ASN A 724 -22.66 -9.21 6.66
CA ASN A 724 -22.58 -9.59 5.26
C ASN A 724 -23.59 -10.71 4.98
N PHE A 725 -24.69 -10.39 4.30
CA PHE A 725 -25.72 -11.38 3.95
C PHE A 725 -25.18 -12.39 2.95
N ARG A 726 -24.52 -11.89 1.92
CA ARG A 726 -23.76 -12.56 0.87
C ARG A 726 -22.85 -11.55 0.21
N GLU A 727 -21.95 -11.98 -0.66
CA GLU A 727 -21.05 -11.07 -1.37
C GLU A 727 -21.81 -9.94 -2.08
N GLY A 728 -21.35 -8.71 -1.89
CA GLY A 728 -22.00 -7.51 -2.41
C GLY A 728 -23.26 -7.04 -1.65
N GLN A 729 -23.60 -7.64 -0.51
CA GLN A 729 -24.73 -7.24 0.32
C GLN A 729 -24.28 -7.07 1.76
N ASP A 730 -24.05 -5.81 2.16
CA ASP A 730 -23.54 -5.48 3.48
C ASP A 730 -24.45 -4.50 4.22
N PHE A 731 -24.65 -4.79 5.49
CA PHE A 731 -25.22 -3.87 6.46
C PHE A 731 -24.14 -3.47 7.45
N TRP A 732 -24.00 -2.16 7.66
CA TRP A 732 -23.05 -1.58 8.59
C TRP A 732 -23.76 -0.69 9.62
N LEU A 733 -23.34 -0.80 10.88
CA LEU A 733 -23.60 0.20 11.91
C LEU A 733 -22.26 0.71 12.38
N VAL A 734 -22.06 2.01 12.25
CA VAL A 734 -20.80 2.70 12.60
C VAL A 734 -21.08 3.76 13.64
N VAL A 735 -20.33 3.72 14.74
CA VAL A 735 -20.36 4.72 15.80
C VAL A 735 -18.97 5.34 15.88
N ASN A 736 -18.88 6.64 15.61
CA ASN A 736 -17.65 7.41 15.77
C ASN A 736 -17.81 8.42 16.88
N GLN A 737 -16.78 8.62 17.66
CA GLN A 737 -16.69 9.67 18.65
C GLN A 737 -15.26 10.18 18.70
N ASN A 738 -15.09 11.49 18.52
CA ASN A 738 -13.87 12.20 18.83
C ASN A 738 -14.16 13.10 20.02
N GLY A 739 -13.42 12.92 21.10
CA GLY A 739 -13.66 13.61 22.35
C GLY A 739 -12.37 14.18 22.93
N THR A 740 -12.54 15.07 23.89
CA THR A 740 -11.45 15.61 24.69
C THR A 740 -11.15 14.64 25.84
N GLN A 741 -9.89 14.46 26.18
CA GLN A 741 -9.51 13.63 27.33
C GLN A 741 -10.06 14.21 28.63
N PRO A 742 -10.47 13.40 29.62
CA PRO A 742 -11.12 13.87 30.85
C PRO A 742 -10.30 14.86 31.67
N TRP A 743 -8.98 14.92 31.48
CA TRP A 743 -8.08 15.85 32.18
C TRP A 743 -7.80 17.15 31.40
N ALA A 744 -8.10 17.21 30.07
CA ALA A 744 -8.00 18.39 29.24
C ALA A 744 -9.33 19.18 29.31
N ASN A 745 -9.54 19.93 30.39
CA ASN A 745 -10.83 20.57 30.62
C ASN A 745 -10.98 21.97 30.00
N ARG A 746 -9.87 22.56 29.51
CA ARG A 746 -9.86 23.94 28.96
C ARG A 746 -8.92 24.03 27.78
N SER A 747 -9.30 24.83 26.81
CA SER A 747 -8.45 25.26 25.71
C SER A 747 -7.38 26.25 26.18
N ASP A 748 -6.38 26.54 25.37
CA ASP A 748 -5.30 27.48 25.69
C ASP A 748 -5.82 28.91 25.99
N ASN A 749 -6.95 29.29 25.40
CA ASN A 749 -7.67 30.55 25.70
C ASN A 749 -8.59 30.42 26.94
N GLY A 750 -8.55 29.34 27.70
CA GLY A 750 -9.27 29.15 28.96
C GLY A 750 -10.73 28.73 28.85
N LEU A 751 -11.25 28.51 27.65
CA LEU A 751 -12.61 28.04 27.42
C LEU A 751 -12.79 26.57 27.86
N ARG A 752 -13.97 26.25 28.35
CA ARG A 752 -14.31 24.87 28.69
C ARG A 752 -14.48 24.06 27.41
N LEU A 753 -13.67 23.04 27.24
CA LEU A 753 -13.79 22.10 26.11
C LEU A 753 -15.05 21.24 26.25
N PRO A 754 -15.76 20.94 25.16
CA PRO A 754 -16.84 19.98 25.17
C PRO A 754 -16.30 18.56 25.44
N SER A 755 -17.14 17.68 25.97
CA SER A 755 -16.74 16.28 26.25
C SER A 755 -16.46 15.47 24.98
N TYR A 756 -16.91 15.95 23.84
CA TYR A 756 -16.58 15.45 22.50
C TYR A 756 -16.70 16.59 21.48
N ASP A 757 -15.83 16.56 20.49
CA ASP A 757 -15.87 17.53 19.39
C ASP A 757 -16.88 17.06 18.32
N GLN A 758 -16.89 15.76 18.07
CA GLN A 758 -17.76 15.14 17.08
C GLN A 758 -18.21 13.75 17.55
N ARG A 759 -19.48 13.43 17.32
CA ARG A 759 -20.03 12.10 17.46
C ARG A 759 -20.97 11.79 16.29
N SER A 760 -20.90 10.59 15.75
CA SER A 760 -21.85 10.14 14.73
C SER A 760 -22.27 8.68 14.95
N ILE A 761 -23.53 8.41 14.60
CA ILE A 761 -24.09 7.06 14.53
C ILE A 761 -24.67 6.92 13.13
N LEU A 762 -24.04 6.06 12.33
CA LEU A 762 -24.37 5.90 10.92
C LEU A 762 -24.79 4.45 10.64
N VAL A 763 -25.83 4.29 9.87
CA VAL A 763 -26.28 3.02 9.31
C VAL A 763 -26.09 3.07 7.81
N LYS A 764 -25.41 2.08 7.25
CA LYS A 764 -25.17 1.97 5.80
C LYS A 764 -25.65 0.60 5.33
N TYR A 765 -26.32 0.58 4.20
CA TYR A 765 -26.70 -0.63 3.50
C TYR A 765 -26.25 -0.55 2.04
N THR A 766 -25.59 -1.61 1.58
CA THR A 766 -25.19 -1.77 0.18
C THR A 766 -25.79 -3.05 -0.38
N HIS A 767 -26.18 -3.01 -1.66
CA HIS A 767 -26.72 -4.18 -2.35
C HIS A 767 -26.24 -4.20 -3.80
N THR A 768 -25.53 -5.24 -4.18
CA THR A 768 -25.08 -5.39 -5.56
C THR A 768 -26.02 -6.31 -6.34
N PHE A 769 -26.52 -5.81 -7.46
CA PHE A 769 -27.22 -6.57 -8.47
C PHE A 769 -26.21 -6.96 -9.56
N LEU A 770 -26.22 -8.22 -9.94
CA LEU A 770 -25.43 -8.77 -11.04
C LEU A 770 -26.35 -9.06 -12.21
N PHE A 771 -25.99 -8.55 -13.38
CA PHE A 771 -26.64 -8.81 -14.66
C PHE A 771 -25.55 -9.41 -15.58
N ASP A 772 -25.78 -10.66 -16.02
CA ASP A 772 -24.93 -11.40 -16.97
C ASP A 772 -25.36 -11.15 -18.41
#